data_8110fb5c16220733710d3972fd8fe952
#
_entry.id   8110fb5c16220733710d3972fd8fe952
#
_cell.length_a   1.000
_cell.length_b   1.000
_cell.length_c   1.000
_cell.angle_alpha   90.00
_cell.angle_beta   90.00
_cell.angle_gamma   90.00
#
_symmetry.space_group_name_H-M   'P 1'
#
loop_
_entity.id
_entity.type
_entity.pdbx_description
1 polymer ?
#
loop_
_entity_poly.entity_id
_entity_poly.type
_entity_poly.pdbx_seq_one_letter_code
_entity_poly.pdbx_strand_id
1 'polypeptide(L)'
;MSVVDARYDRLFPRRVVLQDEVVLAQAWKKTHTFIRQHNWYADTLELDASAVCLASNLSAWSQAIADGTYKTAPAWLVPAPKNGLWTFKPTSDGGWAPRISEGEDSPVLRPLAHIGIREQTVATAVMLCLADCIESAQGDTSLPALEASASGVFSYGNRLFCTWSNDHAVANFSWGNSNTYSRYFQDYQRFVERPIAVATVAEDSGAANVFIVSLDISAFFDNIDVELLVKHMRGAYEAFAAKGEERKPSSESFWKAARSALTFQWRTQDKSLAGLFRDGVLPAGLPQGLVSSGFFANAYLLEFDRAVGNFIGKRAPRKGFHIHDYCRYVDDLRLVISTDQNDGAIGEAELNGVVSEWIQGLLKKHTTPEGKLTTWLRLNIAKTQIERLGEVGGDSRTAARMKALQQQLSGPFDLDSLRQTEAGLNGLLSLAELGLIEESASPRQHDYLRLASVAKTKLEVRDDTLTRFSAYRLVRSLRMRRSMTDLTETNEDEATKDGLIHDFQAAARRLVSAWAVNPSLVQVLRYALDLYPSTELLEPVSQALLSKVQTSLTTTDYERRVAYYVFADLFKAGATETGWWAEQDMSFSVADVDAYREALAALAAQVLELSDVPWYVQQQGSLLLAALRKPTIASLRGSELRFHRVLQSFVSSPSSGQEMSTEEDLVISLVGHQLLRDVPHYISWFQRFCVGKEKPFISHAWKVIAETSPDLFAEISVSKRAGMPNLAACAPKYLAKYSAAKWVDGFT
;
A
#
# COMPACT_ATOMS: atom_id res chain seq x y z
N MET A 1 -36.60 6.73 -4.56
CA MET A 1 -35.75 5.53 -4.27
C MET A 1 -35.68 4.73 -5.56
N SER A 2 -34.52 4.65 -6.16
CA SER A 2 -34.32 3.77 -7.31
C SER A 2 -34.25 2.34 -6.79
N VAL A 3 -35.00 1.46 -7.41
CA VAL A 3 -34.97 0.04 -7.04
C VAL A 3 -33.67 -0.55 -7.55
N VAL A 4 -32.73 -0.85 -6.66
CA VAL A 4 -31.56 -1.64 -6.99
C VAL A 4 -32.04 -2.97 -7.53
N ASP A 5 -31.49 -3.44 -8.65
CA ASP A 5 -31.81 -4.76 -9.18
C ASP A 5 -31.38 -5.81 -8.14
N ALA A 6 -32.33 -6.61 -7.64
CA ALA A 6 -32.10 -7.61 -6.59
C ALA A 6 -30.94 -8.57 -6.85
N ARG A 7 -30.50 -8.72 -8.11
CA ARG A 7 -29.31 -9.53 -8.45
C ARG A 7 -28.01 -8.96 -7.88
N TYR A 8 -27.99 -7.67 -7.50
CA TYR A 8 -26.82 -6.98 -6.95
C TYR A 8 -26.89 -6.79 -5.43
N ASP A 9 -27.96 -7.20 -4.77
CA ASP A 9 -28.07 -7.14 -3.31
C ASP A 9 -26.95 -7.96 -2.64
N ARG A 10 -26.63 -9.11 -3.25
CA ARG A 10 -25.48 -9.95 -2.87
C ARG A 10 -24.80 -10.57 -4.09
N LEU A 11 -23.48 -10.54 -4.06
CA LEU A 11 -22.68 -11.21 -5.06
C LEU A 11 -22.40 -12.65 -4.63
N PHE A 12 -22.29 -13.55 -5.61
CA PHE A 12 -22.10 -14.98 -5.39
C PHE A 12 -20.94 -15.51 -6.24
N PRO A 13 -20.23 -16.58 -5.84
CA PRO A 13 -19.15 -17.17 -6.60
C PRO A 13 -19.70 -17.98 -7.80
N ARG A 14 -20.24 -17.29 -8.78
CA ARG A 14 -20.73 -17.81 -10.05
C ARG A 14 -20.11 -17.05 -11.20
N ARG A 15 -19.78 -17.76 -12.28
CA ARG A 15 -19.17 -17.14 -13.47
C ARG A 15 -20.00 -16.00 -14.03
N VAL A 16 -21.33 -16.14 -14.04
CA VAL A 16 -22.26 -15.11 -14.55
C VAL A 16 -22.18 -13.81 -13.74
N VAL A 17 -21.83 -13.88 -12.45
CA VAL A 17 -21.60 -12.70 -11.59
C VAL A 17 -20.21 -12.14 -11.83
N LEU A 18 -19.18 -13.00 -11.92
CA LEU A 18 -17.81 -12.58 -12.14
C LEU A 18 -17.61 -11.88 -13.50
N GLN A 19 -18.34 -12.31 -14.53
CA GLN A 19 -18.29 -11.72 -15.88
C GLN A 19 -19.20 -10.50 -16.05
N ASP A 20 -20.05 -10.17 -15.06
CA ASP A 20 -20.94 -9.03 -15.15
C ASP A 20 -20.15 -7.72 -15.21
N GLU A 21 -20.40 -6.91 -16.23
CA GLU A 21 -19.68 -5.65 -16.46
C GLU A 21 -19.86 -4.65 -15.31
N VAL A 22 -20.99 -4.67 -14.59
CA VAL A 22 -21.21 -3.82 -13.40
C VAL A 22 -20.29 -4.26 -12.25
N VAL A 23 -20.15 -5.57 -12.04
CA VAL A 23 -19.24 -6.12 -11.02
C VAL A 23 -17.79 -5.81 -11.37
N LEU A 24 -17.42 -5.97 -12.65
CA LEU A 24 -16.08 -5.62 -13.14
C LEU A 24 -15.81 -4.10 -13.05
N ALA A 25 -16.79 -3.26 -13.36
CA ALA A 25 -16.67 -1.80 -13.22
C ALA A 25 -16.41 -1.40 -11.76
N GLN A 26 -17.13 -2.01 -10.83
CA GLN A 26 -16.93 -1.74 -9.42
C GLN A 26 -15.61 -2.29 -8.89
N ALA A 27 -15.19 -3.46 -9.34
CA ALA A 27 -13.86 -4.01 -9.05
C ALA A 27 -12.75 -3.08 -9.57
N TRP A 28 -12.92 -2.55 -10.80
CA TRP A 28 -12.01 -1.54 -11.35
C TRP A 28 -11.99 -0.27 -10.50
N LYS A 29 -13.15 0.25 -10.09
CA LYS A 29 -13.23 1.45 -9.24
C LYS A 29 -12.49 1.27 -7.92
N LYS A 30 -12.68 0.13 -7.23
CA LYS A 30 -11.96 -0.19 -5.99
C LYS A 30 -10.46 -0.29 -6.21
N THR A 31 -10.04 -0.97 -7.26
CA THR A 31 -8.63 -1.08 -7.67
C THR A 31 -8.03 0.29 -7.94
N HIS A 32 -8.69 1.12 -8.75
CA HIS A 32 -8.27 2.48 -9.08
C HIS A 32 -8.11 3.33 -7.82
N THR A 33 -9.14 3.36 -6.97
CA THR A 33 -9.13 4.14 -5.73
C THR A 33 -8.02 3.68 -4.78
N PHE A 34 -7.83 2.37 -4.62
CA PHE A 34 -6.80 1.83 -3.75
C PHE A 34 -5.39 2.19 -4.25
N ILE A 35 -5.12 2.02 -5.54
CA ILE A 35 -3.83 2.36 -6.14
C ILE A 35 -3.53 3.86 -5.96
N ARG A 36 -4.52 4.73 -6.15
CA ARG A 36 -4.37 6.18 -5.99
C ARG A 36 -4.13 6.60 -4.54
N GLN A 37 -4.90 6.07 -3.61
CA GLN A 37 -4.84 6.46 -2.20
C GLN A 37 -3.59 5.93 -1.48
N HIS A 38 -3.18 4.71 -1.80
CA HIS A 38 -2.08 4.04 -1.08
C HIS A 38 -0.75 4.16 -1.78
N ASN A 39 -0.68 4.96 -2.85
CA ASN A 39 0.55 5.14 -3.60
C ASN A 39 1.18 3.81 -4.02
N TRP A 40 0.33 2.86 -4.38
CA TRP A 40 0.73 1.53 -4.81
C TRP A 40 1.64 1.62 -6.03
N TYR A 41 2.65 0.72 -6.10
CA TYR A 41 3.46 0.68 -7.30
C TYR A 41 2.62 0.16 -8.48
N ALA A 42 2.25 1.07 -9.36
CA ALA A 42 1.45 0.79 -10.54
C ALA A 42 1.74 1.84 -11.62
N ASP A 43 1.45 1.51 -12.87
CA ASP A 43 1.50 2.47 -13.95
C ASP A 43 0.28 3.40 -13.88
N THR A 44 0.51 4.65 -13.49
CA THR A 44 -0.55 5.66 -13.40
C THR A 44 -1.09 6.05 -14.77
N LEU A 45 -0.25 5.99 -15.80
CA LEU A 45 -0.67 6.25 -17.17
C LEU A 45 -1.61 5.13 -17.68
N GLU A 46 -1.27 3.87 -17.46
CA GLU A 46 -2.15 2.73 -17.76
C GLU A 46 -3.48 2.84 -16.98
N LEU A 47 -3.40 3.21 -15.70
CA LEU A 47 -4.58 3.35 -14.85
C LEU A 47 -5.58 4.35 -15.43
N ASP A 48 -5.10 5.51 -15.87
CA ASP A 48 -5.97 6.57 -16.41
C ASP A 48 -6.40 6.28 -17.85
N ALA A 49 -5.55 5.65 -18.67
CA ALA A 49 -5.94 5.14 -19.97
C ALA A 49 -7.08 4.11 -19.83
N SER A 50 -7.02 3.25 -18.81
CA SER A 50 -8.09 2.30 -18.52
C SER A 50 -9.41 2.97 -18.14
N ALA A 51 -9.36 4.16 -17.53
CA ALA A 51 -10.56 4.93 -17.18
C ALA A 51 -11.28 5.46 -18.43
N VAL A 52 -10.54 5.95 -19.41
CA VAL A 52 -11.13 6.49 -20.65
C VAL A 52 -11.70 5.38 -21.53
N CYS A 53 -11.02 4.26 -21.64
CA CYS A 53 -11.44 3.11 -22.42
C CYS A 53 -12.28 2.11 -21.59
N LEU A 54 -12.89 2.53 -20.46
CA LEU A 54 -13.45 1.61 -19.48
C LEU A 54 -14.54 0.71 -20.06
N ALA A 55 -15.48 1.26 -20.84
CA ALA A 55 -16.58 0.49 -21.40
C ALA A 55 -16.09 -0.65 -22.30
N SER A 56 -15.15 -0.36 -23.21
CA SER A 56 -14.58 -1.36 -24.11
C SER A 56 -13.72 -2.38 -23.35
N ASN A 57 -12.97 -1.95 -22.35
CA ASN A 57 -12.20 -2.82 -21.49
C ASN A 57 -13.08 -3.79 -20.70
N LEU A 58 -14.16 -3.29 -20.09
CA LEU A 58 -15.10 -4.11 -19.33
C LEU A 58 -15.76 -5.17 -20.21
N SER A 59 -16.21 -4.78 -21.41
CA SER A 59 -16.80 -5.71 -22.37
C SER A 59 -15.81 -6.80 -22.79
N ALA A 60 -14.57 -6.43 -23.12
CA ALA A 60 -13.53 -7.38 -23.49
C ALA A 60 -13.14 -8.34 -22.34
N TRP A 61 -13.05 -7.81 -21.11
CA TRP A 61 -12.75 -8.63 -19.93
C TRP A 61 -13.89 -9.57 -19.58
N SER A 62 -15.14 -9.07 -19.64
CA SER A 62 -16.36 -9.86 -19.48
C SER A 62 -16.40 -11.01 -20.44
N GLN A 63 -16.19 -10.76 -21.74
CA GLN A 63 -16.19 -11.78 -22.78
C GLN A 63 -15.10 -12.82 -22.57
N ALA A 64 -13.87 -12.40 -22.23
CA ALA A 64 -12.76 -13.34 -21.95
C ALA A 64 -13.06 -14.28 -20.78
N ILE A 65 -13.75 -13.80 -19.73
CA ILE A 65 -14.19 -14.62 -18.60
C ILE A 65 -15.32 -15.53 -19.03
N ALA A 66 -16.30 -15.04 -19.81
CA ALA A 66 -17.43 -15.80 -20.31
C ALA A 66 -17.00 -16.98 -21.19
N ASP A 67 -16.05 -16.76 -22.07
CA ASP A 67 -15.51 -17.76 -22.99
C ASP A 67 -14.51 -18.71 -22.32
N GLY A 68 -14.06 -18.40 -21.11
CA GLY A 68 -13.02 -19.15 -20.40
C GLY A 68 -11.63 -18.99 -21.01
N THR A 69 -11.42 -17.97 -21.83
CA THR A 69 -10.14 -17.64 -22.48
C THR A 69 -9.26 -16.74 -21.62
N TYR A 70 -9.80 -16.19 -20.53
CA TYR A 70 -9.03 -15.33 -19.62
C TYR A 70 -7.80 -16.07 -19.08
N LYS A 71 -6.65 -15.44 -19.24
CA LYS A 71 -5.37 -15.85 -18.66
C LYS A 71 -4.70 -14.64 -18.03
N THR A 72 -4.15 -14.82 -16.83
CA THR A 72 -3.39 -13.80 -16.12
C THR A 72 -2.08 -13.51 -16.86
N ALA A 73 -1.82 -12.23 -17.13
CA ALA A 73 -0.56 -11.80 -17.70
C ALA A 73 0.58 -11.95 -16.67
N PRO A 74 1.84 -12.13 -17.13
CA PRO A 74 2.97 -12.20 -16.23
C PRO A 74 3.13 -10.93 -15.40
N ALA A 75 3.43 -11.09 -14.11
CA ALA A 75 3.79 -10.00 -13.21
C ALA A 75 5.21 -9.52 -13.53
N TRP A 76 5.44 -8.22 -13.38
CA TRP A 76 6.73 -7.60 -13.59
C TRP A 76 7.37 -7.32 -12.24
N LEU A 77 8.65 -7.62 -12.10
CA LEU A 77 9.36 -7.51 -10.85
C LEU A 77 9.84 -6.09 -10.59
N VAL A 78 9.56 -5.59 -9.38
CA VAL A 78 10.12 -4.36 -8.82
C VAL A 78 10.82 -4.69 -7.51
N PRO A 79 12.15 -4.78 -7.51
CA PRO A 79 12.92 -4.98 -6.30
C PRO A 79 12.79 -3.76 -5.37
N ALA A 80 12.16 -3.93 -4.21
CA ALA A 80 11.91 -2.86 -3.25
C ALA A 80 12.76 -3.04 -1.99
N PRO A 81 13.20 -1.96 -1.32
CA PRO A 81 13.90 -2.07 -0.06
C PRO A 81 13.00 -2.72 0.99
N LYS A 82 13.56 -3.67 1.73
CA LYS A 82 12.97 -4.21 2.95
C LYS A 82 13.51 -3.39 4.13
N ASN A 83 12.78 -3.39 5.25
CA ASN A 83 13.22 -2.70 6.45
C ASN A 83 14.66 -3.11 6.81
N GLY A 84 15.54 -2.18 6.74
CA GLY A 84 16.95 -2.35 7.06
C GLY A 84 17.54 -0.99 7.37
N LEU A 85 18.40 -0.94 8.40
CA LEU A 85 19.05 0.29 8.80
C LEU A 85 20.18 0.64 7.85
N TRP A 86 20.29 1.91 7.52
CA TRP A 86 21.38 2.47 6.75
C TRP A 86 22.15 3.50 7.58
N THR A 87 23.40 3.66 7.27
CA THR A 87 24.28 4.64 7.94
C THR A 87 25.10 5.40 6.91
N PHE A 88 25.49 6.62 7.29
CA PHE A 88 26.53 7.36 6.57
C PHE A 88 27.87 7.01 7.19
N LYS A 89 28.74 6.35 6.41
CA LYS A 89 30.14 6.13 6.79
C LYS A 89 31.00 7.20 6.11
N PRO A 90 32.01 7.74 6.79
CA PRO A 90 32.99 8.63 6.16
C PRO A 90 33.86 7.82 5.20
N THR A 91 33.42 7.63 3.97
CA THR A 91 34.17 6.99 2.90
C THR A 91 34.27 7.92 1.72
N SER A 92 35.30 7.73 0.88
CA SER A 92 35.51 8.49 -0.36
C SER A 92 34.35 8.37 -1.35
N ASP A 93 33.48 7.37 -1.20
CA ASP A 93 32.44 6.97 -2.15
C ASP A 93 31.03 7.39 -1.72
N GLY A 94 30.88 8.41 -0.90
CA GLY A 94 29.56 8.95 -0.54
C GLY A 94 28.81 8.18 0.56
N GLY A 95 29.48 7.36 1.34
CA GLY A 95 29.17 6.87 2.69
C GLY A 95 27.80 6.32 3.06
N TRP A 96 26.79 6.42 2.22
CA TRP A 96 25.43 5.94 2.48
C TRP A 96 25.34 4.45 2.10
N ALA A 97 25.23 3.58 3.08
CA ALA A 97 25.26 2.14 2.88
C ALA A 97 24.43 1.39 3.93
N PRO A 98 23.96 0.17 3.63
CA PRO A 98 23.24 -0.65 4.59
C PRO A 98 24.14 -0.98 5.79
N ARG A 99 23.53 -0.95 6.98
CA ARG A 99 24.17 -1.40 8.20
C ARG A 99 23.99 -2.90 8.31
N ILE A 100 25.10 -3.61 8.31
CA ILE A 100 25.14 -5.07 8.49
C ILE A 100 25.85 -5.31 9.84
N SER A 101 25.15 -5.95 10.78
CA SER A 101 25.73 -6.38 12.05
C SER A 101 26.53 -7.67 11.85
N GLU A 102 27.56 -7.90 12.67
CA GLU A 102 28.32 -9.16 12.63
C GLU A 102 27.39 -10.35 12.90
N GLY A 103 27.37 -11.31 11.97
CA GLY A 103 26.53 -12.51 12.05
C GLY A 103 25.11 -12.37 11.45
N GLU A 104 24.76 -11.22 10.91
CA GLU A 104 23.52 -11.05 10.16
C GLU A 104 23.67 -11.49 8.70
N ASP A 105 22.59 -12.04 8.15
CA ASP A 105 22.48 -12.35 6.72
C ASP A 105 22.60 -11.09 5.87
N SER A 106 23.09 -11.24 4.65
CA SER A 106 23.11 -10.15 3.67
C SER A 106 21.71 -9.55 3.50
N PRO A 107 21.57 -8.21 3.40
CA PRO A 107 20.27 -7.58 3.25
C PRO A 107 19.61 -8.04 1.95
N VAL A 108 18.32 -8.36 2.03
CA VAL A 108 17.52 -8.83 0.91
C VAL A 108 16.45 -7.82 0.52
N LEU A 109 16.06 -7.82 -0.76
CA LEU A 109 14.99 -7.00 -1.27
C LEU A 109 13.64 -7.71 -1.11
N ARG A 110 12.57 -6.93 -1.21
CA ARG A 110 11.19 -7.42 -1.30
C ARG A 110 10.80 -7.50 -2.77
N PRO A 111 10.31 -8.65 -3.24
CA PRO A 111 9.87 -8.82 -4.63
C PRO A 111 8.47 -8.23 -4.81
N LEU A 112 8.37 -6.92 -5.04
CA LEU A 112 7.09 -6.32 -5.41
C LEU A 112 6.72 -6.68 -6.84
N ALA A 113 5.44 -6.96 -7.05
CA ALA A 113 4.89 -7.27 -8.35
C ALA A 113 4.14 -6.06 -8.90
N HIS A 114 4.54 -5.60 -10.08
CA HIS A 114 3.72 -4.75 -10.91
C HIS A 114 2.75 -5.63 -11.71
N ILE A 115 1.47 -5.40 -11.53
CA ILE A 115 0.38 -6.21 -12.08
C ILE A 115 -0.50 -5.30 -12.92
N GLY A 116 -0.84 -5.72 -14.14
CA GLY A 116 -1.69 -4.97 -15.05
C GLY A 116 -3.08 -4.67 -14.45
N ILE A 117 -3.70 -3.59 -14.90
CA ILE A 117 -4.98 -3.11 -14.37
C ILE A 117 -6.10 -4.13 -14.60
N ARG A 118 -6.07 -4.87 -15.70
CA ARG A 118 -7.00 -5.97 -15.98
C ARG A 118 -6.92 -7.05 -14.91
N GLU A 119 -5.71 -7.51 -14.61
CA GLU A 119 -5.44 -8.57 -13.64
C GLU A 119 -5.85 -8.14 -12.22
N GLN A 120 -5.50 -6.90 -11.86
CA GLN A 120 -5.95 -6.28 -10.61
C GLN A 120 -7.48 -6.27 -10.49
N THR A 121 -8.15 -5.87 -11.57
CA THR A 121 -9.62 -5.78 -11.62
C THR A 121 -10.28 -7.15 -11.51
N VAL A 122 -9.81 -8.14 -12.26
CA VAL A 122 -10.43 -9.49 -12.25
C VAL A 122 -10.21 -10.17 -10.89
N ALA A 123 -9.03 -10.07 -10.31
CA ALA A 123 -8.79 -10.61 -8.96
C ALA A 123 -9.65 -9.89 -7.90
N THR A 124 -9.83 -8.58 -8.03
CA THR A 124 -10.74 -7.82 -7.15
C THR A 124 -12.20 -8.24 -7.35
N ALA A 125 -12.64 -8.54 -8.57
CA ALA A 125 -13.99 -9.07 -8.82
C ALA A 125 -14.21 -10.46 -8.18
N VAL A 126 -13.19 -11.32 -8.17
CA VAL A 126 -13.22 -12.59 -7.40
C VAL A 126 -13.40 -12.30 -5.91
N MET A 127 -12.65 -11.32 -5.37
CA MET A 127 -12.80 -10.88 -3.97
C MET A 127 -14.24 -10.41 -3.70
N LEU A 128 -14.83 -9.59 -4.57
CA LEU A 128 -16.20 -9.09 -4.39
C LEU A 128 -17.23 -10.22 -4.26
N CYS A 129 -17.08 -11.28 -5.07
CA CYS A 129 -17.98 -12.43 -5.05
C CYS A 129 -17.87 -13.29 -3.75
N LEU A 130 -16.83 -13.11 -2.97
CA LEU A 130 -16.52 -13.91 -1.77
C LEU A 130 -16.48 -13.07 -0.49
N ALA A 131 -16.60 -11.75 -0.60
CA ALA A 131 -16.36 -10.82 0.50
C ALA A 131 -17.23 -11.12 1.73
N ASP A 132 -18.56 -11.21 1.54
CA ASP A 132 -19.49 -11.44 2.65
C ASP A 132 -19.19 -12.75 3.39
N CYS A 133 -18.90 -13.82 2.65
CA CYS A 133 -18.69 -15.12 3.26
C CYS A 133 -17.37 -15.21 4.03
N ILE A 134 -16.30 -14.67 3.49
CA ILE A 134 -14.98 -14.68 4.12
C ILE A 134 -14.95 -13.73 5.33
N GLU A 135 -15.54 -12.54 5.22
CA GLU A 135 -15.62 -11.62 6.34
C GLU A 135 -16.51 -12.15 7.46
N SER A 136 -17.68 -12.73 7.14
CA SER A 136 -18.52 -13.38 8.14
C SER A 136 -17.81 -14.55 8.84
N ALA A 137 -16.96 -15.28 8.13
CA ALA A 137 -16.18 -16.38 8.70
C ALA A 137 -15.06 -15.91 9.65
N GLN A 138 -14.61 -14.66 9.52
CA GLN A 138 -13.58 -14.04 10.35
C GLN A 138 -14.14 -13.27 11.56
N GLY A 139 -15.45 -12.93 11.56
CA GLY A 139 -16.11 -12.19 12.64
C GLY A 139 -15.85 -10.67 12.63
N ASP A 140 -16.58 -9.94 13.44
CA ASP A 140 -16.57 -8.47 13.49
C ASP A 140 -15.42 -7.92 14.35
N THR A 141 -14.46 -7.25 13.73
CA THR A 141 -13.33 -6.62 14.42
C THR A 141 -13.73 -5.38 15.24
N SER A 142 -14.93 -4.86 15.09
CA SER A 142 -15.38 -3.66 15.83
C SER A 142 -15.79 -3.98 17.27
N LEU A 143 -15.98 -5.25 17.60
CA LEU A 143 -16.32 -5.71 18.94
C LEU A 143 -15.23 -5.34 19.97
N PRO A 144 -15.61 -5.05 21.22
CA PRO A 144 -14.66 -4.92 22.32
C PRO A 144 -13.75 -6.14 22.46
N ALA A 145 -12.54 -5.97 22.97
CA ALA A 145 -11.49 -7.01 22.98
C ALA A 145 -11.96 -8.36 23.55
N LEU A 146 -12.67 -8.37 24.69
CA LEU A 146 -13.15 -9.60 25.33
C LEU A 146 -14.29 -10.24 24.55
N GLU A 147 -15.21 -9.45 23.99
CA GLU A 147 -16.30 -9.95 23.17
C GLU A 147 -15.76 -10.52 21.83
N ALA A 148 -14.79 -9.85 21.23
CA ALA A 148 -14.11 -10.33 20.03
C ALA A 148 -13.40 -11.67 20.27
N SER A 149 -12.77 -11.85 21.44
CA SER A 149 -12.17 -13.11 21.86
C SER A 149 -13.23 -14.21 21.98
N ALA A 150 -14.32 -13.94 22.69
CA ALA A 150 -15.40 -14.90 22.91
C ALA A 150 -16.14 -15.26 21.60
N SER A 151 -16.24 -14.32 20.67
CA SER A 151 -16.91 -14.49 19.37
C SER A 151 -16.02 -15.14 18.29
N GLY A 152 -14.77 -15.50 18.60
CA GLY A 152 -13.86 -16.16 17.67
C GLY A 152 -13.36 -15.24 16.56
N VAL A 153 -13.23 -13.95 16.82
CA VAL A 153 -12.57 -13.00 15.92
C VAL A 153 -11.07 -13.16 16.07
N PHE A 154 -10.38 -13.69 15.05
CA PHE A 154 -8.93 -13.94 15.14
C PHE A 154 -8.11 -12.97 14.31
N SER A 155 -8.56 -12.57 13.11
CA SER A 155 -7.83 -11.73 12.18
C SER A 155 -8.26 -10.27 12.27
N TYR A 156 -7.30 -9.35 12.36
CA TYR A 156 -7.50 -7.91 12.35
C TYR A 156 -6.91 -7.22 11.12
N GLY A 157 -5.89 -7.81 10.49
CA GLY A 157 -5.22 -7.21 9.35
C GLY A 157 -5.97 -7.40 8.03
N ASN A 158 -5.92 -6.39 7.16
CA ASN A 158 -6.50 -6.43 5.81
C ASN A 158 -7.99 -6.85 5.78
N ARG A 159 -8.78 -6.40 6.75
CA ARG A 159 -10.21 -6.65 6.81
C ARG A 159 -10.95 -5.73 5.84
N LEU A 160 -11.98 -6.25 5.18
CA LEU A 160 -12.80 -5.44 4.28
C LEU A 160 -13.69 -4.45 5.05
N PHE A 161 -14.05 -3.37 4.40
CA PHE A 161 -14.96 -2.36 4.96
C PHE A 161 -16.42 -2.87 4.89
N CYS A 162 -16.87 -3.54 5.95
CA CYS A 162 -18.20 -4.16 6.07
C CYS A 162 -19.09 -3.43 7.06
N THR A 163 -20.40 -3.51 6.83
CA THR A 163 -21.42 -3.36 7.87
C THR A 163 -21.81 -4.75 8.38
N TRP A 164 -22.30 -4.84 9.61
CA TRP A 164 -22.62 -6.11 10.22
C TRP A 164 -24.11 -6.20 10.56
N SER A 165 -24.65 -7.42 10.56
CA SER A 165 -25.98 -7.70 11.12
C SER A 165 -26.04 -7.32 12.62
N ASN A 166 -27.24 -7.11 13.15
CA ASN A 166 -27.41 -6.68 14.55
C ASN A 166 -26.80 -7.66 15.59
N ASP A 167 -26.71 -8.94 15.21
CA ASP A 167 -26.09 -10.00 16.01
C ASP A 167 -24.59 -10.18 15.70
N HIS A 168 -23.98 -9.31 14.90
CA HIS A 168 -22.58 -9.36 14.44
C HIS A 168 -22.18 -10.68 13.75
N ALA A 169 -23.15 -11.50 13.31
CA ALA A 169 -22.88 -12.81 12.72
C ALA A 169 -22.65 -12.80 11.21
N VAL A 170 -23.21 -11.80 10.51
CA VAL A 170 -23.15 -11.70 9.06
C VAL A 170 -22.57 -10.36 8.63
N ALA A 171 -21.47 -10.42 7.89
CA ALA A 171 -20.89 -9.27 7.23
C ALA A 171 -21.64 -8.94 5.95
N ASN A 172 -21.88 -7.66 5.72
CA ASN A 172 -22.32 -7.09 4.46
C ASN A 172 -21.23 -6.17 3.93
N PHE A 173 -20.51 -6.62 2.92
CA PHE A 173 -19.49 -5.81 2.29
C PHE A 173 -20.14 -4.78 1.38
N SER A 174 -19.87 -3.50 1.66
CA SER A 174 -20.35 -2.39 0.83
C SER A 174 -19.62 -2.36 -0.51
N TRP A 175 -19.89 -3.37 -1.35
CA TRP A 175 -19.15 -3.55 -2.60
C TRP A 175 -19.39 -2.40 -3.59
N GLY A 176 -20.51 -1.70 -3.48
CA GLY A 176 -20.87 -0.54 -4.32
C GLY A 176 -20.08 0.75 -4.06
N ASN A 177 -19.44 0.91 -2.89
CA ASN A 177 -18.64 2.10 -2.60
C ASN A 177 -17.17 1.96 -3.05
N SER A 178 -16.37 3.02 -2.93
CA SER A 178 -14.96 3.02 -3.33
C SER A 178 -14.01 2.40 -2.28
N ASN A 179 -14.42 2.32 -1.01
CA ASN A 179 -13.60 1.76 0.05
C ASN A 179 -13.48 0.24 -0.10
N THR A 180 -12.27 -0.29 0.03
CA THR A 180 -12.02 -1.73 -0.03
C THR A 180 -11.75 -2.28 1.36
N TYR A 181 -10.78 -1.73 2.05
CA TYR A 181 -10.35 -2.20 3.37
C TYR A 181 -10.84 -1.25 4.46
N SER A 182 -11.00 -1.80 5.65
CA SER A 182 -11.22 -1.04 6.88
C SER A 182 -10.00 -0.15 7.20
N ARG A 183 -10.15 0.72 8.18
CA ARG A 183 -9.07 1.64 8.53
C ARG A 183 -7.95 0.91 9.26
N TYR A 184 -6.82 0.74 8.58
CA TYR A 184 -5.61 0.09 9.07
C TYR A 184 -5.29 0.40 10.54
N PHE A 185 -5.26 1.67 10.89
CA PHE A 185 -4.84 2.09 12.22
C PHE A 185 -5.78 1.61 13.33
N GLN A 186 -7.10 1.61 13.10
CA GLN A 186 -8.08 1.17 14.09
C GLN A 186 -7.97 -0.33 14.36
N ASP A 187 -7.84 -1.13 13.31
CA ASP A 187 -7.73 -2.58 13.44
C ASP A 187 -6.36 -2.98 14.03
N TYR A 188 -5.29 -2.27 13.67
CA TYR A 188 -3.98 -2.49 14.28
C TYR A 188 -3.97 -2.16 15.78
N GLN A 189 -4.62 -1.07 16.17
CA GLN A 189 -4.75 -0.70 17.57
C GLN A 189 -5.50 -1.79 18.38
N ARG A 190 -6.63 -2.28 17.84
CA ARG A 190 -7.40 -3.37 18.48
C ARG A 190 -6.56 -4.65 18.61
N PHE A 191 -5.78 -4.97 17.60
CA PHE A 191 -4.85 -6.10 17.63
C PHE A 191 -3.80 -5.97 18.75
N VAL A 192 -3.27 -4.77 18.98
CA VAL A 192 -2.27 -4.53 20.05
C VAL A 192 -2.91 -4.52 21.44
N GLU A 193 -4.09 -3.91 21.58
CA GLU A 193 -4.79 -3.79 22.88
C GLU A 193 -5.36 -5.12 23.39
N ARG A 194 -5.83 -6.00 22.48
CA ARG A 194 -6.56 -7.21 22.87
C ARG A 194 -5.74 -8.21 23.70
N PRO A 195 -4.51 -8.58 23.35
CA PRO A 195 -3.73 -9.51 24.15
C PRO A 195 -3.50 -9.01 25.59
N ILE A 196 -3.29 -7.71 25.75
CA ILE A 196 -3.10 -7.08 27.06
C ILE A 196 -4.39 -7.17 27.88
N ALA A 197 -5.53 -6.81 27.30
CA ALA A 197 -6.81 -6.86 27.98
C ALA A 197 -7.17 -8.29 28.44
N VAL A 198 -6.96 -9.29 27.58
CA VAL A 198 -7.24 -10.69 27.93
C VAL A 198 -6.24 -11.23 28.96
N ALA A 199 -4.95 -10.87 28.85
CA ALA A 199 -3.93 -11.28 29.79
C ALA A 199 -4.22 -10.74 31.21
N THR A 200 -4.65 -9.48 31.33
CA THR A 200 -5.05 -8.87 32.58
C THR A 200 -6.26 -9.62 33.21
N VAL A 201 -7.27 -9.91 32.40
CA VAL A 201 -8.45 -10.68 32.90
C VAL A 201 -8.04 -12.10 33.33
N ALA A 202 -7.11 -12.75 32.64
CA ALA A 202 -6.61 -14.07 33.00
C ALA A 202 -5.86 -14.02 34.35
N GLU A 203 -5.01 -13.02 34.59
CA GLU A 203 -4.29 -12.81 35.84
C GLU A 203 -5.27 -12.52 36.99
N ASP A 204 -6.21 -11.60 36.79
CA ASP A 204 -7.26 -11.26 37.78
C ASP A 204 -8.14 -12.47 38.13
N SER A 205 -8.30 -13.41 37.19
CA SER A 205 -9.02 -14.68 37.39
C SER A 205 -8.18 -15.75 38.08
N GLY A 206 -6.95 -15.44 38.47
CA GLY A 206 -6.08 -16.34 39.25
C GLY A 206 -5.15 -17.21 38.39
N ALA A 207 -5.02 -16.94 37.08
CA ALA A 207 -4.01 -17.63 36.26
C ALA A 207 -2.60 -17.24 36.71
N ALA A 208 -1.75 -18.24 36.93
CA ALA A 208 -0.37 -18.00 37.32
C ALA A 208 0.50 -17.81 36.05
N ASN A 209 1.55 -17.00 36.19
CA ASN A 209 2.54 -16.82 35.13
C ASN A 209 1.92 -16.61 33.73
N VAL A 210 1.21 -15.49 33.57
CA VAL A 210 0.59 -15.11 32.30
C VAL A 210 1.64 -14.49 31.37
N PHE A 211 1.67 -14.96 30.12
CA PHE A 211 2.59 -14.48 29.07
C PHE A 211 1.86 -14.09 27.81
N ILE A 212 2.41 -13.11 27.11
CA ILE A 212 2.04 -12.76 25.73
C ILE A 212 3.15 -13.23 24.80
N VAL A 213 2.81 -14.11 23.86
CA VAL A 213 3.73 -14.66 22.87
C VAL A 213 3.48 -14.03 21.53
N SER A 214 4.51 -13.43 20.94
CA SER A 214 4.48 -12.83 19.61
C SER A 214 5.25 -13.72 18.63
N LEU A 215 4.61 -14.08 17.51
CA LEU A 215 5.14 -14.95 16.47
C LEU A 215 4.97 -14.28 15.11
N ASP A 216 5.84 -14.57 14.15
CA ASP A 216 5.82 -14.03 12.79
C ASP A 216 5.87 -15.18 11.77
N ILE A 217 5.02 -15.13 10.73
CA ILE A 217 5.05 -16.13 9.64
C ILE A 217 6.07 -15.69 8.59
N SER A 218 7.05 -16.53 8.32
CA SER A 218 8.11 -16.22 7.35
C SER A 218 7.60 -16.23 5.92
N ALA A 219 7.90 -15.16 5.16
CA ALA A 219 7.60 -15.05 3.72
C ALA A 219 6.15 -15.46 3.39
N PHE A 220 5.18 -14.94 4.16
CA PHE A 220 3.80 -15.40 4.16
C PHE A 220 3.17 -15.40 2.75
N PHE A 221 3.12 -14.23 2.10
CA PHE A 221 2.53 -14.11 0.77
C PHE A 221 3.24 -14.97 -0.29
N ASP A 222 4.54 -15.10 -0.17
CA ASP A 222 5.41 -15.81 -1.09
C ASP A 222 5.15 -17.32 -1.11
N ASN A 223 4.61 -17.85 0.00
CA ASN A 223 4.37 -19.28 0.23
C ASN A 223 2.88 -19.67 0.24
N ILE A 224 1.96 -18.79 -0.15
CA ILE A 224 0.54 -19.14 -0.28
C ILE A 224 0.35 -20.00 -1.51
N ASP A 225 -0.11 -21.24 -1.32
CA ASP A 225 -0.48 -22.14 -2.43
C ASP A 225 -1.88 -21.80 -2.94
N VAL A 226 -1.99 -21.47 -4.23
CA VAL A 226 -3.26 -21.00 -4.84
C VAL A 226 -4.30 -22.12 -4.90
N GLU A 227 -3.91 -23.39 -5.08
CA GLU A 227 -4.84 -24.51 -5.10
C GLU A 227 -5.49 -24.70 -3.72
N LEU A 228 -4.68 -24.67 -2.67
CA LEU A 228 -5.17 -24.75 -1.30
C LEU A 228 -6.01 -23.55 -0.93
N LEU A 229 -5.62 -22.34 -1.36
CA LEU A 229 -6.41 -21.12 -1.18
C LEU A 229 -7.81 -21.25 -1.79
N VAL A 230 -7.90 -21.71 -3.05
CA VAL A 230 -9.20 -21.93 -3.72
C VAL A 230 -10.03 -22.95 -2.99
N LYS A 231 -9.41 -24.03 -2.48
CA LYS A 231 -10.09 -25.05 -1.66
C LYS A 231 -10.65 -24.46 -0.36
N HIS A 232 -9.87 -23.63 0.36
CA HIS A 232 -10.31 -22.97 1.59
C HIS A 232 -11.46 -21.99 1.34
N MET A 233 -11.34 -21.14 0.30
CA MET A 233 -12.42 -20.23 -0.08
C MET A 233 -13.71 -20.95 -0.45
N ARG A 234 -13.59 -22.07 -1.20
CA ARG A 234 -14.75 -22.89 -1.57
C ARG A 234 -15.41 -23.49 -0.34
N GLY A 235 -14.65 -24.09 0.56
CA GLY A 235 -15.17 -24.65 1.82
C GLY A 235 -15.83 -23.62 2.70
N ALA A 236 -15.22 -22.43 2.81
CA ALA A 236 -15.82 -21.31 3.55
C ALA A 236 -17.15 -20.87 2.95
N TYR A 237 -17.22 -20.75 1.61
CA TYR A 237 -18.46 -20.40 0.94
C TYR A 237 -19.55 -21.48 1.09
N GLU A 238 -19.23 -22.75 0.94
CA GLU A 238 -20.17 -23.86 1.10
C GLU A 238 -20.74 -23.88 2.53
N ALA A 239 -19.89 -23.68 3.55
CA ALA A 239 -20.34 -23.57 4.93
C ALA A 239 -21.22 -22.34 5.18
N PHE A 240 -20.91 -21.21 4.54
CA PHE A 240 -21.73 -20.00 4.59
C PHE A 240 -23.07 -20.19 3.87
N ALA A 241 -23.07 -20.80 2.70
CA ALA A 241 -24.28 -21.06 1.92
C ALA A 241 -25.25 -22.04 2.62
N ALA A 242 -24.73 -23.02 3.36
CA ALA A 242 -25.55 -23.97 4.11
C ALA A 242 -26.37 -23.33 5.24
N LYS A 243 -25.97 -22.17 5.75
CA LYS A 243 -26.62 -21.45 6.85
C LYS A 243 -27.74 -20.49 6.44
N GLY A 244 -27.96 -20.25 5.14
CA GLY A 244 -28.89 -19.22 4.65
C GLY A 244 -29.77 -19.71 3.53
N GLU A 245 -31.11 -19.50 3.66
CA GLU A 245 -32.13 -19.95 2.71
C GLU A 245 -32.02 -19.38 1.29
N GLU A 246 -31.47 -18.16 1.13
CA GLU A 246 -31.36 -17.45 -0.15
C GLU A 246 -30.03 -17.61 -0.86
N ARG A 247 -29.11 -18.43 -0.35
CA ARG A 247 -27.75 -18.48 -0.86
C ARG A 247 -27.58 -19.48 -1.99
N LYS A 248 -27.21 -18.98 -3.15
CA LYS A 248 -27.08 -19.77 -4.38
C LYS A 248 -25.80 -20.62 -4.34
N PRO A 249 -25.82 -21.86 -4.88
CA PRO A 249 -24.62 -22.68 -4.97
C PRO A 249 -23.55 -22.03 -5.86
N SER A 250 -22.29 -22.23 -5.52
CA SER A 250 -21.16 -21.80 -6.36
C SER A 250 -21.11 -22.57 -7.68
N SER A 251 -20.37 -22.05 -8.67
CA SER A 251 -20.18 -22.77 -9.94
C SER A 251 -18.71 -23.18 -10.11
N GLU A 252 -18.47 -24.39 -10.65
CA GLU A 252 -17.13 -24.88 -10.94
C GLU A 252 -16.38 -23.95 -11.90
N SER A 253 -17.11 -23.36 -12.86
CA SER A 253 -16.55 -22.37 -13.78
C SER A 253 -16.07 -21.08 -13.11
N PHE A 254 -16.67 -20.69 -11.98
CA PHE A 254 -16.16 -19.59 -11.16
C PHE A 254 -14.82 -19.98 -10.52
N TRP A 255 -14.73 -21.16 -9.88
CA TRP A 255 -13.52 -21.59 -9.21
C TRP A 255 -12.35 -21.75 -10.17
N LYS A 256 -12.63 -22.23 -11.41
CA LYS A 256 -11.63 -22.27 -12.48
C LYS A 256 -11.14 -20.87 -12.86
N ALA A 257 -12.05 -19.90 -13.00
CA ALA A 257 -11.69 -18.52 -13.31
C ALA A 257 -10.94 -17.86 -12.15
N ALA A 258 -11.37 -18.07 -10.90
CA ALA A 258 -10.69 -17.58 -9.70
C ALA A 258 -9.25 -18.11 -9.59
N ARG A 259 -9.05 -19.42 -9.82
CA ARG A 259 -7.73 -20.02 -9.88
C ARG A 259 -6.85 -19.34 -10.94
N SER A 260 -7.39 -19.17 -12.15
CA SER A 260 -6.66 -18.49 -13.23
C SER A 260 -6.29 -17.05 -12.83
N ALA A 261 -7.21 -16.31 -12.20
CA ALA A 261 -6.99 -14.91 -11.78
C ALA A 261 -5.95 -14.76 -10.66
N LEU A 262 -5.73 -15.79 -9.85
CA LEU A 262 -4.80 -15.77 -8.72
C LEU A 262 -3.47 -16.46 -8.99
N THR A 263 -3.33 -17.15 -10.14
CA THR A 263 -2.07 -17.79 -10.52
C THR A 263 -1.23 -16.85 -11.36
N PHE A 264 -0.17 -16.33 -10.78
CA PHE A 264 0.75 -15.40 -11.43
C PHE A 264 2.06 -16.09 -11.80
N GLN A 265 2.68 -15.60 -12.86
CA GLN A 265 4.02 -15.98 -13.27
C GLN A 265 4.86 -14.72 -13.43
N TRP A 266 6.13 -14.79 -13.10
CA TRP A 266 7.08 -13.71 -13.37
C TRP A 266 7.52 -13.73 -14.82
N ARG A 267 7.79 -12.55 -15.38
CA ARG A 267 8.41 -12.46 -16.71
C ARG A 267 9.72 -13.21 -16.74
N THR A 268 10.04 -13.75 -17.91
CA THR A 268 11.28 -14.53 -18.11
C THR A 268 12.53 -13.69 -17.85
N GLN A 269 12.51 -12.40 -18.23
CA GLN A 269 13.60 -11.45 -18.04
C GLN A 269 13.91 -11.21 -16.55
N ASP A 270 12.89 -11.25 -15.69
CA ASP A 270 13.02 -10.96 -14.27
C ASP A 270 13.63 -12.11 -13.46
N LYS A 271 13.66 -13.32 -14.05
CA LYS A 271 14.19 -14.52 -13.37
C LYS A 271 15.68 -14.42 -13.04
N SER A 272 16.45 -13.64 -13.82
CA SER A 272 17.87 -13.39 -13.54
C SER A 272 18.12 -12.63 -12.24
N LEU A 273 17.10 -11.94 -11.70
CA LEU A 273 17.19 -11.17 -10.47
C LEU A 273 16.87 -11.98 -9.21
N ALA A 274 16.60 -13.28 -9.35
CA ALA A 274 16.20 -14.14 -8.23
C ALA A 274 17.20 -14.12 -7.05
N GLY A 275 18.51 -13.99 -7.36
CA GLY A 275 19.57 -13.92 -6.34
C GLY A 275 19.48 -12.71 -5.39
N LEU A 276 18.66 -11.71 -5.69
CA LEU A 276 18.44 -10.53 -4.82
C LEU A 276 17.45 -10.79 -3.69
N PHE A 277 16.78 -11.94 -3.70
CA PHE A 277 15.70 -12.28 -2.78
C PHE A 277 16.09 -13.47 -1.91
N ARG A 278 15.31 -13.66 -0.85
CA ARG A 278 15.51 -14.77 0.07
C ARG A 278 15.50 -16.11 -0.70
N ASP A 279 16.40 -16.98 -0.33
CA ASP A 279 16.55 -18.33 -0.91
C ASP A 279 16.92 -18.35 -2.42
N GLY A 280 17.26 -17.21 -3.02
CA GLY A 280 17.69 -17.11 -4.42
C GLY A 280 16.60 -17.48 -5.43
N VAL A 281 15.31 -17.41 -5.04
CA VAL A 281 14.18 -17.75 -5.89
C VAL A 281 13.13 -16.64 -5.87
N LEU A 282 12.40 -16.51 -6.98
CA LEU A 282 11.22 -15.63 -7.02
C LEU A 282 10.02 -16.34 -6.38
N PRO A 283 9.18 -15.61 -5.60
CA PRO A 283 8.02 -16.22 -4.94
C PRO A 283 7.01 -16.76 -5.95
N ALA A 284 6.40 -17.90 -5.59
CA ALA A 284 5.37 -18.56 -6.38
C ALA A 284 3.95 -18.38 -5.81
N GLY A 285 3.82 -17.71 -4.67
CA GLY A 285 2.55 -17.48 -3.99
C GLY A 285 1.77 -16.29 -4.52
N LEU A 286 1.01 -15.63 -3.65
CA LEU A 286 0.31 -14.41 -4.00
C LEU A 286 1.29 -13.26 -4.15
N PRO A 287 1.23 -12.51 -5.27
CA PRO A 287 2.18 -11.43 -5.49
C PRO A 287 1.94 -10.27 -4.52
N GLN A 288 3.05 -9.76 -3.96
CA GLN A 288 3.06 -8.51 -3.19
C GLN A 288 2.95 -7.34 -4.16
N GLY A 289 1.73 -6.96 -4.50
CA GLY A 289 1.41 -6.00 -5.55
C GLY A 289 -0.03 -6.12 -6.01
N LEU A 290 -0.72 -7.18 -5.61
CA LEU A 290 -2.13 -7.36 -5.89
C LEU A 290 -2.98 -6.66 -4.82
N VAL A 291 -3.88 -5.79 -5.24
CA VAL A 291 -4.77 -5.01 -4.34
C VAL A 291 -5.57 -5.92 -3.40
N SER A 292 -6.07 -7.03 -3.91
CA SER A 292 -6.88 -8.00 -3.16
C SER A 292 -6.08 -9.07 -2.41
N SER A 293 -4.74 -9.05 -2.47
CA SER A 293 -3.91 -10.11 -1.86
C SER A 293 -4.11 -10.26 -0.35
N GLY A 294 -4.32 -9.14 0.36
CA GLY A 294 -4.58 -9.17 1.80
C GLY A 294 -5.84 -9.93 2.19
N PHE A 295 -6.91 -9.79 1.42
CA PHE A 295 -8.14 -10.58 1.58
C PHE A 295 -7.90 -12.07 1.35
N PHE A 296 -7.19 -12.43 0.28
CA PHE A 296 -6.90 -13.83 -0.03
C PHE A 296 -5.96 -14.47 0.99
N ALA A 297 -5.00 -13.71 1.50
CA ALA A 297 -4.13 -14.15 2.59
C ALA A 297 -4.91 -14.47 3.87
N ASN A 298 -5.94 -13.68 4.20
CA ASN A 298 -6.85 -13.97 5.30
C ASN A 298 -7.67 -15.24 5.04
N ALA A 299 -8.22 -15.39 3.83
CA ALA A 299 -8.97 -16.59 3.46
C ALA A 299 -8.12 -17.86 3.54
N TYR A 300 -6.82 -17.77 3.24
CA TYR A 300 -5.89 -18.89 3.33
C TYR A 300 -5.71 -19.43 4.74
N LEU A 301 -5.70 -18.56 5.76
CA LEU A 301 -5.48 -18.91 7.16
C LEU A 301 -6.76 -19.26 7.93
N LEU A 302 -7.95 -19.20 7.35
CA LEU A 302 -9.22 -19.44 8.06
C LEU A 302 -9.24 -20.77 8.83
N GLU A 303 -8.78 -21.86 8.22
CA GLU A 303 -8.77 -23.17 8.86
C GLU A 303 -7.72 -23.27 9.97
N PHE A 304 -6.59 -22.59 9.79
CA PHE A 304 -5.56 -22.48 10.83
C PHE A 304 -6.09 -21.66 12.02
N ASP A 305 -6.70 -20.52 11.77
CA ASP A 305 -7.28 -19.65 12.81
C ASP A 305 -8.31 -20.43 13.66
N ARG A 306 -9.21 -21.17 13.01
CA ARG A 306 -10.18 -22.02 13.68
C ARG A 306 -9.53 -23.13 14.50
N ALA A 307 -8.46 -23.72 13.96
CA ALA A 307 -7.74 -24.79 14.65
C ALA A 307 -7.05 -24.28 15.93
N VAL A 308 -6.45 -23.11 15.90
CA VAL A 308 -5.87 -22.47 17.10
C VAL A 308 -6.99 -22.06 18.05
N GLY A 309 -8.04 -21.42 17.56
CA GLY A 309 -9.19 -20.96 18.34
C GLY A 309 -9.89 -22.05 19.13
N ASN A 310 -9.93 -23.28 18.61
CA ASN A 310 -10.51 -24.44 19.29
C ASN A 310 -9.79 -24.80 20.62
N PHE A 311 -8.60 -24.27 20.85
CA PHE A 311 -7.84 -24.46 22.09
C PHE A 311 -7.97 -23.32 23.07
N ILE A 312 -8.64 -22.23 22.74
CA ILE A 312 -8.90 -21.15 23.69
C ILE A 312 -9.72 -21.67 24.88
N GLY A 313 -9.29 -21.32 26.09
CA GLY A 313 -9.86 -21.82 27.35
C GLY A 313 -9.42 -23.26 27.71
N LYS A 314 -8.48 -23.86 26.96
CA LYS A 314 -8.01 -25.23 27.17
C LYS A 314 -6.50 -25.28 27.37
N ARG A 315 -6.04 -26.39 27.95
CA ARG A 315 -4.62 -26.72 28.00
C ARG A 315 -4.16 -27.23 26.63
N ALA A 316 -3.02 -26.72 26.16
CA ALA A 316 -2.42 -27.22 24.91
C ALA A 316 -2.04 -28.70 25.05
N PRO A 317 -2.35 -29.56 24.08
CA PRO A 317 -2.09 -30.99 24.15
C PRO A 317 -0.60 -31.28 24.38
N ARG A 318 -0.27 -31.98 25.49
CA ARG A 318 1.10 -32.43 25.84
C ARG A 318 2.15 -31.31 26.04
N LYS A 319 1.73 -30.04 26.25
CA LYS A 319 2.65 -28.89 26.18
C LYS A 319 2.71 -28.03 27.46
N GLY A 320 1.99 -28.35 28.53
CA GLY A 320 2.17 -27.71 29.85
C GLY A 320 1.69 -26.27 29.99
N PHE A 321 0.98 -25.69 29.01
CA PHE A 321 0.44 -24.33 29.11
C PHE A 321 -1.05 -24.27 28.74
N HIS A 322 -1.76 -23.30 29.31
CA HIS A 322 -3.15 -22.94 28.99
C HIS A 322 -3.20 -21.82 27.99
N ILE A 323 -4.17 -21.83 27.07
CA ILE A 323 -4.37 -20.81 26.05
C ILE A 323 -5.58 -19.98 26.44
N HIS A 324 -5.39 -18.70 26.69
CA HIS A 324 -6.46 -17.76 27.04
C HIS A 324 -7.01 -17.03 25.82
N ASP A 325 -6.12 -16.70 24.84
CA ASP A 325 -6.54 -16.00 23.62
C ASP A 325 -5.56 -16.22 22.47
N TYR A 326 -6.06 -15.93 21.27
CA TYR A 326 -5.32 -15.90 20.02
C TYR A 326 -5.84 -14.80 19.11
N CYS A 327 -4.97 -14.00 18.54
CA CYS A 327 -5.30 -13.09 17.47
C CYS A 327 -4.11 -12.88 16.54
N ARG A 328 -4.37 -12.35 15.32
CA ARG A 328 -3.31 -12.03 14.36
C ARG A 328 -3.57 -10.75 13.59
N TYR A 329 -2.49 -10.17 13.10
CA TYR A 329 -2.49 -9.09 12.12
C TYR A 329 -1.68 -9.51 10.90
N VAL A 330 -2.34 -10.02 9.86
CA VAL A 330 -1.74 -10.64 8.67
C VAL A 330 -0.85 -11.83 9.03
N ASP A 331 0.45 -11.65 9.12
CA ASP A 331 1.50 -12.63 9.46
C ASP A 331 2.00 -12.53 10.91
N ASP A 332 1.64 -11.47 11.62
CA ASP A 332 1.96 -11.28 13.04
C ASP A 332 0.89 -11.99 13.92
N LEU A 333 1.27 -12.98 14.69
CA LEU A 333 0.39 -13.72 15.60
C LEU A 333 0.65 -13.32 17.05
N ARG A 334 -0.39 -13.27 17.87
CA ARG A 334 -0.32 -13.08 19.30
C ARG A 334 -1.11 -14.14 20.03
N LEU A 335 -0.50 -14.76 21.05
CA LEU A 335 -1.16 -15.69 21.97
C LEU A 335 -1.04 -15.16 23.38
N VAL A 336 -2.12 -15.36 24.17
CA VAL A 336 -2.10 -15.17 25.61
C VAL A 336 -2.12 -16.55 26.23
N ILE A 337 -1.09 -16.89 27.02
CA ILE A 337 -0.94 -18.20 27.65
C ILE A 337 -0.62 -18.07 29.13
N SER A 338 -0.85 -19.13 29.91
CA SER A 338 -0.38 -19.26 31.28
C SER A 338 0.21 -20.63 31.55
N THR A 339 1.11 -20.73 32.55
CA THR A 339 1.67 -21.99 33.02
C THR A 339 1.23 -22.25 34.46
N ASP A 340 1.17 -23.51 34.87
CA ASP A 340 0.79 -23.89 36.25
C ASP A 340 1.92 -23.51 37.23
N GLN A 341 1.54 -23.15 38.48
CA GLN A 341 2.50 -22.80 39.55
C GLN A 341 3.50 -23.93 39.90
N ASN A 342 3.12 -25.17 39.63
CA ASN A 342 3.85 -26.38 40.01
C ASN A 342 4.70 -27.00 38.90
N ASP A 343 4.56 -26.54 37.65
CA ASP A 343 5.51 -26.93 36.61
C ASP A 343 6.81 -26.19 36.94
N GLY A 344 7.79 -26.90 37.50
CA GLY A 344 9.08 -26.33 37.87
C GLY A 344 9.54 -25.38 36.81
N ALA A 345 9.95 -24.16 37.19
CA ALA A 345 10.08 -22.97 36.37
C ALA A 345 10.60 -23.29 34.95
N ILE A 346 9.67 -23.54 34.01
CA ILE A 346 10.02 -23.64 32.58
C ILE A 346 10.58 -22.28 32.21
N GLY A 347 11.84 -22.25 31.81
CA GLY A 347 12.47 -21.00 31.40
C GLY A 347 11.74 -20.42 30.17
N GLU A 348 11.68 -19.09 30.05
CA GLU A 348 11.00 -18.40 28.93
C GLU A 348 11.46 -18.91 27.55
N ALA A 349 12.75 -19.23 27.41
CA ALA A 349 13.30 -19.78 26.17
C ALA A 349 12.74 -21.18 25.83
N GLU A 350 12.55 -22.03 26.84
CA GLU A 350 11.96 -23.36 26.67
C GLU A 350 10.47 -23.25 26.34
N LEU A 351 9.73 -22.38 27.05
CA LEU A 351 8.32 -22.11 26.78
C LEU A 351 8.11 -21.56 25.36
N ASN A 352 8.99 -20.64 24.93
CA ASN A 352 8.99 -20.11 23.57
C ASN A 352 9.16 -21.24 22.53
N GLY A 353 10.10 -22.15 22.75
CA GLY A 353 10.31 -23.31 21.90
C GLY A 353 9.06 -24.21 21.80
N VAL A 354 8.46 -24.51 22.96
CA VAL A 354 7.26 -25.37 23.04
C VAL A 354 6.06 -24.76 22.33
N VAL A 355 5.80 -23.45 22.52
CA VAL A 355 4.70 -22.74 21.83
C VAL A 355 4.95 -22.66 20.34
N SER A 356 6.19 -22.33 19.93
CA SER A 356 6.56 -22.26 18.51
C SER A 356 6.39 -23.60 17.79
N GLU A 357 6.82 -24.70 18.40
CA GLU A 357 6.66 -26.06 17.86
C GLU A 357 5.18 -26.43 17.70
N TRP A 358 4.35 -26.11 18.68
CA TRP A 358 2.91 -26.37 18.62
C TRP A 358 2.23 -25.62 17.50
N ILE A 359 2.44 -24.30 17.39
CA ILE A 359 1.89 -23.47 16.32
C ILE A 359 2.42 -23.92 14.95
N GLN A 360 3.73 -24.24 14.85
CA GLN A 360 4.32 -24.76 13.61
C GLN A 360 3.66 -26.09 13.18
N GLY A 361 3.29 -26.95 14.13
CA GLY A 361 2.55 -28.18 13.88
C GLY A 361 1.16 -27.91 13.30
N LEU A 362 0.44 -26.91 13.81
CA LEU A 362 -0.86 -26.49 13.28
C LEU A 362 -0.73 -25.81 11.92
N LEU A 363 0.25 -24.92 11.71
CA LEU A 363 0.54 -24.34 10.40
C LEU A 363 0.82 -25.44 9.38
N LYS A 364 1.71 -26.40 9.69
CA LYS A 364 1.99 -27.53 8.81
C LYS A 364 0.73 -28.31 8.44
N LYS A 365 -0.13 -28.61 9.43
CA LYS A 365 -1.36 -29.36 9.21
C LYS A 365 -2.35 -28.65 8.29
N HIS A 366 -2.50 -27.35 8.43
CA HIS A 366 -3.55 -26.57 7.76
C HIS A 366 -3.08 -25.79 6.53
N THR A 367 -1.76 -25.73 6.27
CA THR A 367 -1.20 -25.03 5.12
C THR A 367 -0.36 -25.89 4.20
N THR A 368 -0.32 -27.21 4.40
CA THR A 368 0.33 -28.16 3.49
C THR A 368 -0.62 -28.51 2.35
N PRO A 369 -0.30 -28.18 1.09
CA PRO A 369 -1.11 -28.55 -0.06
C PRO A 369 -1.07 -30.09 -0.30
N GLU A 370 -2.14 -30.61 -0.84
CA GLU A 370 -2.19 -32.02 -1.23
C GLU A 370 -1.09 -32.36 -2.25
N GLY A 371 -0.35 -33.42 -1.99
CA GLY A 371 0.76 -33.84 -2.86
C GLY A 371 2.07 -33.04 -2.73
N LYS A 372 2.11 -31.97 -1.92
CA LYS A 372 3.31 -31.13 -1.70
C LYS A 372 3.75 -31.19 -0.24
N LEU A 373 4.15 -32.35 0.25
CA LEU A 373 4.44 -32.62 1.66
C LEU A 373 5.58 -31.79 2.27
N THR A 374 6.38 -31.13 1.47
CA THR A 374 7.51 -30.27 1.91
C THR A 374 7.19 -28.78 1.91
N THR A 375 6.03 -28.39 1.39
CA THR A 375 5.62 -26.98 1.24
C THR A 375 4.53 -26.64 2.24
N TRP A 376 4.84 -25.80 3.22
CA TRP A 376 3.89 -25.23 4.19
C TRP A 376 4.44 -23.91 4.74
N LEU A 377 3.57 -23.11 5.37
CA LEU A 377 3.97 -21.90 6.05
C LEU A 377 4.83 -22.19 7.29
N ARG A 378 5.87 -21.40 7.49
CA ARG A 378 6.83 -21.55 8.59
C ARG A 378 6.89 -20.30 9.45
N LEU A 379 7.09 -20.50 10.77
CA LEU A 379 7.39 -19.40 11.68
C LEU A 379 8.80 -18.86 11.44
N ASN A 380 8.94 -17.57 11.68
CA ASN A 380 10.25 -16.93 11.79
C ASN A 380 10.71 -17.00 13.25
N ILE A 381 11.43 -18.06 13.61
CA ILE A 381 11.85 -18.33 14.99
C ILE A 381 12.68 -17.18 15.56
N ALA A 382 13.51 -16.52 14.73
CA ALA A 382 14.36 -15.40 15.18
C ALA A 382 13.55 -14.18 15.63
N LYS A 383 12.30 -14.05 15.21
CA LYS A 383 11.41 -12.94 15.60
C LYS A 383 10.39 -13.33 16.68
N THR A 384 10.40 -14.58 17.12
CA THR A 384 9.51 -15.03 18.18
C THR A 384 9.93 -14.43 19.51
N GLN A 385 8.98 -13.87 20.24
CA GLN A 385 9.20 -13.20 21.53
C GLN A 385 8.13 -13.67 22.52
N ILE A 386 8.55 -13.79 23.78
CA ILE A 386 7.66 -14.08 24.90
C ILE A 386 7.90 -13.02 25.98
N GLU A 387 6.84 -12.50 26.54
CA GLU A 387 6.91 -11.48 27.57
C GLU A 387 5.91 -11.80 28.68
N ARG A 388 6.34 -11.70 29.94
CA ARG A 388 5.47 -11.88 31.08
C ARG A 388 4.59 -10.64 31.29
N LEU A 389 3.32 -10.80 31.66
CA LEU A 389 2.37 -9.69 31.81
C LEU A 389 2.86 -8.60 32.77
N GLY A 390 3.52 -8.93 33.88
CA GLY A 390 4.05 -7.95 34.83
C GLY A 390 5.24 -7.13 34.28
N GLU A 391 5.87 -7.56 33.19
CA GLU A 391 6.95 -6.88 32.48
C GLU A 391 6.41 -6.09 31.28
N VAL A 392 5.21 -6.43 30.78
CA VAL A 392 4.50 -5.65 29.79
C VAL A 392 4.01 -4.38 30.48
N GLY A 393 4.71 -3.29 30.27
CA GLY A 393 4.32 -1.98 30.82
C GLY A 393 2.88 -1.67 30.47
N GLY A 394 2.02 -1.57 31.50
CA GLY A 394 0.58 -1.34 31.33
C GLY A 394 0.32 -0.13 30.43
N ASP A 395 -0.77 -0.18 29.67
CA ASP A 395 -1.23 0.77 28.66
C ASP A 395 -0.14 1.19 27.66
N SER A 396 -0.26 0.72 26.43
CA SER A 396 0.58 1.22 25.33
C SER A 396 0.45 2.73 25.21
N ARG A 397 1.28 3.47 25.95
CA ARG A 397 1.27 4.94 26.02
C ARG A 397 1.43 5.53 24.62
N THR A 398 2.21 4.87 23.78
CA THR A 398 2.45 5.26 22.39
C THR A 398 1.20 5.10 21.54
N ALA A 399 0.50 3.97 21.63
CA ALA A 399 -0.77 3.75 20.90
C ALA A 399 -1.87 4.68 21.40
N ALA A 400 -1.97 4.89 22.72
CA ALA A 400 -2.92 5.84 23.30
C ALA A 400 -2.61 7.28 22.85
N ARG A 401 -1.34 7.68 22.79
CA ARG A 401 -0.92 8.99 22.28
C ARG A 401 -1.25 9.16 20.80
N MET A 402 -1.01 8.14 19.96
CA MET A 402 -1.38 8.16 18.56
C MET A 402 -2.91 8.31 18.38
N LYS A 403 -3.71 7.64 19.20
CA LYS A 403 -5.18 7.76 19.19
C LYS A 403 -5.64 9.17 19.58
N ALA A 404 -5.07 9.72 20.65
CA ALA A 404 -5.38 11.09 21.08
C ALA A 404 -5.05 12.12 19.99
N LEU A 405 -3.87 12.03 19.38
CA LEU A 405 -3.48 12.91 18.28
C LEU A 405 -4.36 12.73 17.03
N GLN A 406 -4.82 11.51 16.74
CA GLN A 406 -5.75 11.28 15.64
C GLN A 406 -7.12 11.88 15.92
N GLN A 407 -7.61 11.81 17.14
CA GLN A 407 -8.88 12.43 17.55
C GLN A 407 -8.78 13.96 17.48
N GLN A 408 -7.69 14.55 17.94
CA GLN A 408 -7.43 15.98 17.83
C GLN A 408 -7.44 16.44 16.35
N LEU A 409 -6.82 15.66 15.45
CA LEU A 409 -6.80 15.97 14.01
C LEU A 409 -8.13 15.73 13.28
N SER A 410 -9.11 15.16 13.94
CA SER A 410 -10.45 14.88 13.38
C SER A 410 -11.53 15.82 13.94
N GLY A 411 -11.19 16.69 14.87
CA GLY A 411 -12.08 17.66 15.52
C GLY A 411 -12.07 19.03 14.86
N PRO A 412 -12.80 20.02 15.39
CA PRO A 412 -12.68 21.40 14.99
C PRO A 412 -11.29 21.93 15.34
N PHE A 413 -10.71 22.73 14.44
CA PHE A 413 -9.34 23.24 14.57
C PHE A 413 -9.30 24.73 14.87
N ASP A 414 -8.35 25.11 15.71
CA ASP A 414 -7.78 26.42 15.78
C ASP A 414 -6.25 26.34 15.63
N LEU A 415 -5.59 27.47 15.44
CA LEU A 415 -4.14 27.51 15.22
C LEU A 415 -3.34 26.97 16.42
N ASP A 416 -3.81 27.15 17.63
CA ASP A 416 -3.11 26.68 18.84
C ASP A 416 -3.23 25.16 19.01
N SER A 417 -4.40 24.59 18.72
CA SER A 417 -4.57 23.14 18.72
C SER A 417 -3.73 22.44 17.64
N LEU A 418 -3.56 23.07 16.47
CA LEU A 418 -2.66 22.57 15.42
C LEU A 418 -1.19 22.58 15.87
N ARG A 419 -0.70 23.66 16.49
CA ARG A 419 0.68 23.74 17.02
C ARG A 419 0.95 22.70 18.10
N GLN A 420 0.00 22.47 19.03
CA GLN A 420 0.12 21.42 20.04
C GLN A 420 0.16 20.03 19.43
N THR A 421 -0.64 19.79 18.39
CA THR A 421 -0.65 18.54 17.65
C THR A 421 0.67 18.32 16.91
N GLU A 422 1.22 19.34 16.26
CA GLU A 422 2.52 19.30 15.59
C GLU A 422 3.66 18.99 16.59
N ALA A 423 3.64 19.59 17.77
CA ALA A 423 4.60 19.27 18.85
C ALA A 423 4.49 17.82 19.30
N GLY A 424 3.27 17.30 19.46
CA GLY A 424 3.01 15.89 19.78
C GLY A 424 3.53 14.93 18.70
N LEU A 425 3.29 15.24 17.42
CA LEU A 425 3.74 14.43 16.28
C LEU A 425 5.27 14.47 16.14
N ASN A 426 5.89 15.61 16.36
CA ASN A 426 7.35 15.74 16.42
C ASN A 426 7.93 14.91 17.58
N GLY A 427 7.24 14.86 18.73
CA GLY A 427 7.63 13.99 19.84
C GLY A 427 7.58 12.49 19.47
N LEU A 428 6.56 12.05 18.73
CA LEU A 428 6.49 10.67 18.23
C LEU A 428 7.59 10.34 17.23
N LEU A 429 7.95 11.28 16.34
CA LEU A 429 9.09 11.09 15.43
C LEU A 429 10.40 10.98 16.20
N SER A 430 10.59 11.77 17.25
CA SER A 430 11.77 11.65 18.14
C SER A 430 11.85 10.30 18.83
N LEU A 431 10.73 9.76 19.29
CA LEU A 431 10.69 8.42 19.90
C LEU A 431 11.10 7.33 18.90
N ALA A 432 10.62 7.41 17.65
CA ALA A 432 11.02 6.49 16.59
C ALA A 432 12.54 6.58 16.28
N GLU A 433 13.08 7.81 16.21
CA GLU A 433 14.50 8.04 15.99
C GLU A 433 15.38 7.49 17.14
N LEU A 434 14.94 7.66 18.39
CA LEU A 434 15.66 7.13 19.57
C LEU A 434 15.72 5.61 19.57
N GLY A 435 14.63 4.93 19.20
CA GLY A 435 14.62 3.48 19.05
C GLY A 435 15.67 2.96 18.06
N LEU A 436 15.87 3.68 16.95
CA LEU A 436 16.89 3.35 15.95
C LEU A 436 18.34 3.59 16.43
N ILE A 437 18.53 4.53 17.35
CA ILE A 437 19.86 4.86 17.92
C ILE A 437 20.26 3.88 19.01
N GLU A 438 19.32 3.43 19.86
CA GLU A 438 19.60 2.52 20.97
C GLU A 438 20.05 1.12 20.51
N GLU A 439 19.58 0.63 19.39
CA GLU A 439 20.12 -0.59 18.77
C GLU A 439 21.58 -0.45 18.30
N SER A 440 22.12 0.78 18.28
CA SER A 440 23.39 1.10 17.65
C SER A 440 24.54 1.47 18.59
N ALA A 441 24.31 1.73 19.87
CA ALA A 441 25.30 2.34 20.74
C ALA A 441 25.75 1.42 21.88
N SER A 442 27.03 1.12 21.94
CA SER A 442 27.70 0.83 23.23
C SER A 442 27.41 2.00 24.19
N PRO A 443 27.13 1.74 25.48
CA PRO A 443 26.81 2.80 26.42
C PRO A 443 27.95 3.79 26.49
N ARG A 444 27.74 5.02 26.02
CA ARG A 444 28.69 6.12 26.18
C ARG A 444 28.52 6.75 27.55
N GLN A 445 29.58 7.14 28.17
CA GLN A 445 29.66 7.75 29.53
C GLN A 445 28.78 9.00 29.74
N HIS A 446 28.15 9.54 28.70
CA HIS A 446 27.29 10.73 28.74
C HIS A 446 25.79 10.43 28.86
N ASP A 447 25.36 9.20 28.95
CA ASP A 447 23.95 8.81 29.02
C ASP A 447 23.28 9.07 30.38
N TYR A 448 24.05 9.50 31.40
CA TYR A 448 23.55 9.81 32.74
C TYR A 448 22.63 11.04 32.81
N LEU A 449 22.59 11.89 31.76
CA LEU A 449 21.70 13.06 31.66
C LEU A 449 20.47 12.80 30.82
N ARG A 450 20.30 11.62 30.24
CA ARG A 450 19.06 11.23 29.62
C ARG A 450 18.01 11.00 30.71
N LEU A 451 17.05 11.92 30.82
CA LEU A 451 15.81 11.69 31.50
C LEU A 451 15.25 10.34 31.03
N ALA A 452 15.10 9.41 31.96
CA ALA A 452 14.75 8.02 31.84
C ALA A 452 14.17 7.67 30.43
N SER A 453 14.96 6.94 29.65
CA SER A 453 14.44 6.30 28.46
C SER A 453 13.23 5.48 28.92
N VAL A 454 12.05 5.85 28.44
CA VAL A 454 10.88 5.00 28.64
C VAL A 454 11.22 3.74 27.91
N ALA A 455 11.53 2.68 28.62
CA ALA A 455 11.84 1.39 28.04
C ALA A 455 10.68 1.02 27.10
N LYS A 456 10.94 0.95 25.80
CA LYS A 456 9.98 0.45 24.84
C LYS A 456 9.74 -1.00 25.17
N THR A 457 8.51 -1.36 25.47
CA THR A 457 8.13 -2.76 25.49
C THR A 457 8.14 -3.29 24.07
N LYS A 458 8.62 -4.50 23.86
CA LYS A 458 8.66 -5.16 22.54
C LYS A 458 7.29 -5.31 21.88
N LEU A 459 6.22 -5.09 22.64
CA LEU A 459 4.82 -5.15 22.18
C LEU A 459 4.29 -3.81 21.66
N GLU A 460 5.05 -2.72 21.77
CA GLU A 460 4.64 -1.40 21.29
C GLU A 460 4.62 -1.30 19.75
N VAL A 461 4.06 -0.21 19.28
CA VAL A 461 3.96 0.10 17.85
C VAL A 461 5.35 0.14 17.23
N ARG A 462 5.55 -0.54 16.11
CA ARG A 462 6.83 -0.57 15.37
C ARG A 462 7.25 0.84 14.96
N ASP A 463 8.54 1.14 15.02
CA ASP A 463 9.11 2.44 14.67
C ASP A 463 8.74 2.91 13.27
N ASP A 464 8.73 2.00 12.28
CA ASP A 464 8.32 2.30 10.92
C ASP A 464 6.86 2.77 10.84
N THR A 465 5.97 2.13 11.59
CA THR A 465 4.55 2.49 11.65
C THR A 465 4.38 3.85 12.31
N LEU A 466 5.12 4.08 13.38
CA LEU A 466 5.13 5.34 14.10
C LEU A 466 5.66 6.48 13.22
N THR A 467 6.76 6.24 12.50
CA THR A 467 7.34 7.23 11.58
C THR A 467 6.39 7.57 10.43
N ARG A 468 5.78 6.58 9.78
CA ARG A 468 4.80 6.81 8.70
C ARG A 468 3.57 7.55 9.19
N PHE A 469 3.03 7.18 10.34
CA PHE A 469 1.88 7.85 10.93
C PHE A 469 2.19 9.31 11.23
N SER A 470 3.30 9.56 11.92
CA SER A 470 3.71 10.90 12.35
C SER A 470 4.03 11.79 11.16
N ALA A 471 4.77 11.28 10.16
CA ALA A 471 5.09 12.01 8.94
C ALA A 471 3.84 12.46 8.17
N TYR A 472 2.91 11.54 7.92
CA TYR A 472 1.67 11.85 7.20
C TYR A 472 0.84 12.93 7.92
N ARG A 473 0.70 12.79 9.24
CA ARG A 473 -0.10 13.72 10.05
C ARG A 473 0.56 15.08 10.20
N LEU A 474 1.88 15.10 10.39
CA LEU A 474 2.65 16.34 10.48
C LEU A 474 2.52 17.16 9.20
N VAL A 475 2.74 16.55 8.05
CA VAL A 475 2.60 17.24 6.75
C VAL A 475 1.18 17.76 6.56
N ARG A 476 0.17 16.97 6.90
CA ARG A 476 -1.23 17.41 6.81
C ARG A 476 -1.52 18.58 7.75
N SER A 477 -1.03 18.56 8.98
CA SER A 477 -1.21 19.64 9.97
C SER A 477 -0.56 20.93 9.50
N LEU A 478 0.69 20.87 9.03
CA LEU A 478 1.42 22.03 8.50
C LEU A 478 0.71 22.64 7.29
N ARG A 479 0.24 21.82 6.35
CA ARG A 479 -0.52 22.31 5.18
C ARG A 479 -1.84 22.97 5.60
N MET A 480 -2.54 22.38 6.57
CA MET A 480 -3.76 22.97 7.12
C MET A 480 -3.49 24.31 7.78
N ARG A 481 -2.42 24.41 8.60
CA ARG A 481 -2.01 25.67 9.24
C ARG A 481 -1.72 26.74 8.19
N ARG A 482 -0.99 26.40 7.12
CA ARG A 482 -0.74 27.31 6.00
C ARG A 482 -2.02 27.78 5.33
N SER A 483 -2.97 26.88 5.03
CA SER A 483 -4.24 27.27 4.43
C SER A 483 -5.07 28.19 5.34
N MET A 484 -5.00 28.00 6.66
CA MET A 484 -5.66 28.89 7.61
C MET A 484 -5.00 30.26 7.67
N THR A 485 -3.67 30.31 7.62
CA THR A 485 -2.90 31.54 7.55
C THR A 485 -3.21 32.31 6.26
N ASP A 486 -3.35 31.63 5.15
CA ASP A 486 -3.67 32.23 3.84
C ASP A 486 -5.10 32.81 3.78
N LEU A 487 -6.06 32.21 4.49
CA LEU A 487 -7.45 32.66 4.53
C LEU A 487 -7.68 33.86 5.46
N THR A 488 -6.80 34.09 6.40
CA THR A 488 -6.92 35.19 7.39
C THR A 488 -6.44 36.53 6.84
N GLU A 489 -6.60 36.87 5.62
CA GLU A 489 -6.25 38.05 4.81
C GLU A 489 -5.90 39.37 5.55
N THR A 490 -5.79 39.36 6.83
CA THR A 490 -5.35 40.51 7.60
C THR A 490 -3.83 40.53 7.64
N ASN A 491 -3.19 41.60 7.17
CA ASN A 491 -1.79 42.04 7.32
C ASN A 491 -0.95 41.20 8.30
N GLU A 492 -0.89 39.86 8.09
CA GLU A 492 -0.07 39.02 8.91
C GLU A 492 1.38 39.38 8.63
N ASP A 493 2.02 39.72 9.71
CA ASP A 493 3.39 40.12 9.82
C ASP A 493 4.27 39.16 9.01
N GLU A 494 5.16 39.69 8.19
CA GLU A 494 6.14 38.94 7.41
C GLU A 494 6.86 37.88 8.28
N ALA A 495 7.04 38.18 9.56
CA ALA A 495 7.56 37.27 10.57
C ALA A 495 6.73 35.97 10.76
N THR A 496 5.41 36.00 10.61
CA THR A 496 4.57 34.82 10.71
C THR A 496 4.76 33.88 9.51
N LYS A 497 4.90 34.47 8.32
CA LYS A 497 5.19 33.72 7.07
C LYS A 497 6.57 33.07 7.13
N ASP A 498 7.59 33.83 7.54
CA ASP A 498 8.95 33.33 7.71
C ASP A 498 9.02 32.18 8.74
N GLY A 499 8.31 32.34 9.86
CA GLY A 499 8.20 31.28 10.86
C GLY A 499 7.57 29.99 10.31
N LEU A 500 6.53 30.14 9.48
CA LEU A 500 5.88 28.99 8.85
C LEU A 500 6.78 28.31 7.81
N ILE A 501 7.49 29.08 6.98
CA ILE A 501 8.49 28.56 6.02
C ILE A 501 9.58 27.79 6.76
N HIS A 502 10.08 28.34 7.87
CA HIS A 502 11.07 27.67 8.71
C HIS A 502 10.56 26.31 9.26
N ASP A 503 9.31 26.28 9.74
CA ASP A 503 8.70 25.05 10.25
C ASP A 503 8.57 23.98 9.15
N PHE A 504 8.20 24.38 7.93
CA PHE A 504 8.14 23.48 6.77
C PHE A 504 9.52 22.92 6.43
N GLN A 505 10.53 23.79 6.36
CA GLN A 505 11.91 23.39 6.09
C GLN A 505 12.46 22.44 7.17
N ALA A 506 12.26 22.76 8.43
CA ALA A 506 12.72 21.94 9.56
C ALA A 506 12.05 20.55 9.56
N ALA A 507 10.73 20.52 9.36
CA ALA A 507 10.00 19.27 9.27
C ALA A 507 10.47 18.43 8.06
N ALA A 508 10.63 19.03 6.89
CA ALA A 508 11.08 18.34 5.68
C ALA A 508 12.50 17.76 5.85
N ARG A 509 13.45 18.52 6.39
CA ARG A 509 14.82 18.03 6.71
C ARG A 509 14.78 16.83 7.64
N ARG A 510 13.95 16.88 8.66
CA ARG A 510 13.77 15.79 9.60
C ARG A 510 13.22 14.52 8.94
N LEU A 511 12.22 14.66 8.07
CA LEU A 511 11.66 13.53 7.33
C LEU A 511 12.67 12.93 6.36
N VAL A 512 13.52 13.74 5.70
CA VAL A 512 14.64 13.23 4.89
C VAL A 512 15.62 12.44 5.74
N SER A 513 15.96 12.93 6.94
CA SER A 513 16.85 12.20 7.86
C SER A 513 16.26 10.86 8.29
N ALA A 514 14.97 10.80 8.60
CA ALA A 514 14.30 9.56 8.94
C ALA A 514 14.30 8.55 7.79
N TRP A 515 14.08 9.03 6.55
CA TRP A 515 14.20 8.20 5.35
C TRP A 515 15.65 7.70 5.13
N ALA A 516 16.63 8.56 5.30
CA ALA A 516 18.04 8.23 5.05
C ALA A 516 18.54 7.07 5.92
N VAL A 517 18.01 6.95 7.14
CA VAL A 517 18.30 5.83 8.05
C VAL A 517 17.53 4.56 7.64
N ASN A 518 16.37 4.68 7.05
CA ASN A 518 15.56 3.55 6.60
C ASN A 518 14.96 3.82 5.20
N PRO A 519 15.69 3.52 4.11
CA PRO A 519 15.23 3.78 2.74
C PRO A 519 13.93 3.06 2.34
N SER A 520 13.45 2.09 3.10
CA SER A 520 12.13 1.48 2.87
C SER A 520 10.97 2.46 3.12
N LEU A 521 11.25 3.56 3.83
CA LEU A 521 10.31 4.64 4.12
C LEU A 521 10.25 5.69 2.98
N VAL A 522 10.30 5.25 1.74
CA VAL A 522 10.30 6.14 0.56
C VAL A 522 9.12 7.13 0.54
N GLN A 523 7.97 6.73 1.11
CA GLN A 523 6.81 7.60 1.25
C GLN A 523 7.09 8.80 2.19
N VAL A 524 7.94 8.61 3.21
CA VAL A 524 8.35 9.69 4.12
C VAL A 524 9.23 10.70 3.38
N LEU A 525 10.14 10.23 2.53
CA LEU A 525 10.93 11.09 1.64
C LEU A 525 10.01 11.93 0.72
N ARG A 526 9.00 11.30 0.12
CA ARG A 526 8.03 12.02 -0.70
C ARG A 526 7.29 13.09 0.08
N TYR A 527 6.84 12.80 1.28
CA TYR A 527 6.20 13.79 2.13
C TYR A 527 7.12 14.97 2.43
N ALA A 528 8.42 14.71 2.62
CA ALA A 528 9.40 15.78 2.83
C ALA A 528 9.53 16.69 1.61
N LEU A 529 9.75 16.10 0.43
CA LEU A 529 9.94 16.84 -0.82
C LEU A 529 8.65 17.49 -1.33
N ASP A 530 7.49 16.93 -1.02
CA ASP A 530 6.19 17.54 -1.30
C ASP A 530 5.87 18.68 -0.34
N LEU A 531 6.35 18.61 0.90
CA LEU A 531 6.12 19.64 1.90
C LEU A 531 6.99 20.88 1.62
N TYR A 532 8.26 20.66 1.27
CA TYR A 532 9.24 21.70 1.00
C TYR A 532 10.04 21.35 -0.27
N PRO A 533 9.48 21.62 -1.46
CA PRO A 533 10.09 21.30 -2.75
C PRO A 533 11.22 22.29 -3.07
N SER A 534 12.41 22.07 -2.52
CA SER A 534 13.58 22.90 -2.76
C SER A 534 14.76 22.11 -3.31
N THR A 535 15.60 22.78 -4.12
CA THR A 535 16.85 22.21 -4.65
C THR A 535 17.82 21.86 -3.53
N GLU A 536 17.88 22.68 -2.47
CA GLU A 536 18.69 22.45 -1.28
C GLU A 536 18.37 21.11 -0.58
N LEU A 537 17.11 20.72 -0.55
CA LEU A 537 16.67 19.47 0.05
C LEU A 537 16.87 18.28 -0.90
N LEU A 538 16.68 18.49 -2.21
CA LEU A 538 16.83 17.45 -3.24
C LEU A 538 18.31 17.08 -3.47
N GLU A 539 19.22 18.02 -3.41
CA GLU A 539 20.63 17.84 -3.77
C GLU A 539 21.33 16.71 -2.97
N PRO A 540 21.31 16.70 -1.61
CA PRO A 540 21.95 15.63 -0.84
C PRO A 540 21.29 14.27 -1.09
N VAL A 541 19.97 14.23 -1.32
CA VAL A 541 19.24 12.99 -1.66
C VAL A 541 19.71 12.49 -3.03
N SER A 542 19.77 13.35 -4.03
CA SER A 542 20.19 12.98 -5.39
C SER A 542 21.64 12.52 -5.44
N GLN A 543 22.55 13.19 -4.72
CA GLN A 543 23.96 12.80 -4.62
C GLN A 543 24.12 11.43 -3.98
N ALA A 544 23.42 11.17 -2.85
CA ALA A 544 23.44 9.86 -2.19
C ALA A 544 22.94 8.73 -3.09
N LEU A 545 21.88 8.98 -3.87
CA LEU A 545 21.31 7.99 -4.80
C LEU A 545 22.20 7.79 -6.04
N LEU A 546 22.69 8.88 -6.64
CA LEU A 546 23.56 8.82 -7.83
C LEU A 546 24.86 8.07 -7.56
N SER A 547 25.46 8.25 -6.36
CA SER A 547 26.65 7.51 -5.96
C SER A 547 26.46 5.98 -5.98
N LYS A 548 25.21 5.48 -5.87
CA LYS A 548 24.88 4.06 -5.86
C LYS A 548 24.54 3.49 -7.23
N VAL A 549 24.12 4.32 -8.19
CA VAL A 549 23.76 3.86 -9.55
C VAL A 549 24.87 4.11 -10.56
N GLN A 550 25.74 5.06 -10.32
CA GLN A 550 26.97 5.25 -11.10
C GLN A 550 27.92 4.08 -10.79
N THR A 551 28.51 3.50 -11.82
CA THR A 551 29.30 2.28 -11.72
C THR A 551 30.51 2.48 -10.79
N SER A 552 30.41 2.02 -9.55
CA SER A 552 31.49 1.90 -8.58
C SER A 552 31.78 0.43 -8.32
N LEU A 553 33.04 0.05 -8.23
CA LEU A 553 33.46 -1.32 -7.87
C LEU A 553 33.04 -1.71 -6.45
N THR A 554 32.71 -0.72 -5.61
CA THR A 554 32.33 -0.90 -4.21
C THR A 554 30.82 -0.98 -3.96
N THR A 555 30.01 -0.57 -4.94
CA THR A 555 28.53 -0.59 -4.80
C THR A 555 27.98 -1.97 -5.06
N THR A 556 27.25 -2.52 -4.11
CA THR A 556 26.56 -3.80 -4.24
C THR A 556 25.35 -3.70 -5.16
N ASP A 557 24.90 -4.82 -5.73
CA ASP A 557 23.69 -4.84 -6.54
C ASP A 557 22.44 -4.52 -5.70
N TYR A 558 22.44 -4.88 -4.42
CA TYR A 558 21.42 -4.49 -3.44
C TYR A 558 21.28 -2.97 -3.34
N GLU A 559 22.37 -2.24 -3.08
CA GLU A 559 22.38 -0.78 -2.92
C GLU A 559 21.91 -0.08 -4.20
N ARG A 560 22.36 -0.58 -5.34
CA ARG A 560 21.94 -0.07 -6.65
C ARG A 560 20.42 -0.21 -6.86
N ARG A 561 19.85 -1.36 -6.50
CA ARG A 561 18.40 -1.60 -6.63
C ARG A 561 17.59 -0.73 -5.68
N VAL A 562 18.06 -0.52 -4.46
CA VAL A 562 17.42 0.41 -3.52
C VAL A 562 17.40 1.83 -4.08
N ALA A 563 18.52 2.32 -4.62
CA ALA A 563 18.59 3.64 -5.23
C ALA A 563 17.64 3.76 -6.44
N TYR A 564 17.61 2.78 -7.33
CA TYR A 564 16.67 2.75 -8.44
C TYR A 564 15.19 2.74 -8.01
N TYR A 565 14.86 2.01 -6.96
CA TYR A 565 13.51 2.02 -6.41
C TYR A 565 13.10 3.42 -5.92
N VAL A 566 13.98 4.10 -5.20
CA VAL A 566 13.75 5.46 -4.70
C VAL A 566 13.62 6.44 -5.87
N PHE A 567 14.48 6.38 -6.88
CA PHE A 567 14.36 7.21 -8.09
C PHE A 567 13.01 7.03 -8.78
N ALA A 568 12.57 5.78 -8.97
CA ALA A 568 11.27 5.52 -9.60
C ALA A 568 10.11 6.16 -8.83
N ASP A 569 10.16 6.09 -7.49
CA ASP A 569 9.11 6.69 -6.67
C ASP A 569 9.16 8.23 -6.69
N LEU A 570 10.34 8.82 -6.66
CA LEU A 570 10.52 10.29 -6.79
C LEU A 570 10.02 10.79 -8.15
N PHE A 571 10.38 10.11 -9.24
CA PHE A 571 9.94 10.51 -10.58
C PHE A 571 8.44 10.35 -10.75
N LYS A 572 7.86 9.26 -10.22
CA LYS A 572 6.41 9.06 -10.18
C LYS A 572 5.72 10.19 -9.42
N ALA A 573 6.22 10.55 -8.24
CA ALA A 573 5.68 11.63 -7.44
C ALA A 573 5.75 12.97 -8.17
N GLY A 574 6.90 13.25 -8.79
CA GLY A 574 7.10 14.45 -9.59
C GLY A 574 6.20 14.57 -10.82
N ALA A 575 5.80 13.43 -11.40
CA ALA A 575 4.95 13.38 -12.58
C ALA A 575 3.45 13.47 -12.24
N THR A 576 3.02 13.01 -11.07
CA THR A 576 1.60 12.80 -10.78
C THR A 576 1.08 13.63 -9.63
N GLU A 577 0.80 13.04 -8.50
CA GLU A 577 0.09 13.68 -7.39
C GLU A 577 1.07 14.32 -6.40
N THR A 578 1.48 15.55 -6.66
CA THR A 578 2.39 16.27 -5.79
C THR A 578 1.70 17.40 -5.03
N GLY A 579 2.24 17.75 -3.89
CA GLY A 579 1.83 18.94 -3.13
C GLY A 579 2.17 20.26 -3.82
N TRP A 580 3.01 20.23 -4.87
CA TRP A 580 3.49 21.45 -5.57
C TRP A 580 2.37 22.26 -6.21
N TRP A 581 1.33 21.59 -6.66
CA TRP A 581 0.18 22.24 -7.30
C TRP A 581 -0.58 23.15 -6.32
N ALA A 582 -0.60 22.78 -5.04
CA ALA A 582 -1.17 23.60 -4.01
C ALA A 582 -0.37 24.88 -3.75
N GLU A 583 0.94 24.87 -4.08
CA GLU A 583 1.79 26.05 -3.95
C GLU A 583 1.40 27.18 -4.93
N GLN A 584 0.89 26.82 -6.10
CA GLN A 584 0.50 27.81 -7.12
C GLN A 584 -0.77 28.59 -6.77
N ASP A 585 -1.63 27.98 -5.93
CA ASP A 585 -2.91 28.55 -5.51
C ASP A 585 -2.79 29.34 -4.20
N MET A 586 -1.60 29.42 -3.60
CA MET A 586 -1.37 30.11 -2.33
C MET A 586 -0.85 31.52 -2.52
N SER A 587 -1.19 32.42 -1.60
CA SER A 587 -0.77 33.83 -1.60
C SER A 587 0.75 33.99 -1.47
N PHE A 588 1.44 33.01 -0.92
CA PHE A 588 2.91 32.99 -0.83
C PHE A 588 3.46 31.56 -1.03
N SER A 589 4.63 31.45 -1.65
CA SER A 589 5.32 30.18 -1.84
C SER A 589 6.27 29.90 -0.67
N VAL A 590 6.35 28.63 -0.23
CA VAL A 590 7.31 28.21 0.81
C VAL A 590 8.67 27.84 0.22
N ALA A 591 8.76 27.58 -1.09
CA ALA A 591 9.98 27.19 -1.78
C ALA A 591 9.91 27.55 -3.28
N ASP A 592 11.06 27.58 -3.96
CA ASP A 592 11.14 27.75 -5.41
C ASP A 592 10.82 26.42 -6.12
N VAL A 593 9.53 26.21 -6.40
CA VAL A 593 8.99 25.02 -7.03
C VAL A 593 9.52 24.82 -8.45
N ASP A 594 9.74 25.91 -9.20
CA ASP A 594 10.19 25.82 -10.58
C ASP A 594 11.68 25.40 -10.64
N ALA A 595 12.53 25.96 -9.78
CA ALA A 595 13.92 25.48 -9.64
C ALA A 595 13.99 24.03 -9.21
N TYR A 596 13.12 23.60 -8.28
CA TYR A 596 13.03 22.21 -7.88
C TYR A 596 12.61 21.27 -9.03
N ARG A 597 11.62 21.65 -9.85
CA ARG A 597 11.18 20.90 -11.02
C ARG A 597 12.29 20.74 -12.05
N GLU A 598 13.01 21.83 -12.33
CA GLU A 598 14.15 21.79 -13.26
C GLU A 598 15.25 20.84 -12.75
N ALA A 599 15.59 20.90 -11.48
CA ALA A 599 16.56 20.01 -10.85
C ALA A 599 16.11 18.55 -10.92
N LEU A 600 14.83 18.27 -10.65
CA LEU A 600 14.28 16.92 -10.72
C LEU A 600 14.25 16.39 -12.17
N ALA A 601 13.95 17.24 -13.15
CA ALA A 601 14.02 16.88 -14.58
C ALA A 601 15.45 16.57 -15.02
N ALA A 602 16.42 17.39 -14.59
CA ALA A 602 17.84 17.16 -14.88
C ALA A 602 18.32 15.83 -14.26
N LEU A 603 17.92 15.55 -13.03
CA LEU A 603 18.20 14.28 -12.36
C LEU A 603 17.61 13.09 -13.13
N ALA A 604 16.35 13.18 -13.57
CA ALA A 604 15.71 12.12 -14.35
C ALA A 604 16.45 11.88 -15.69
N ALA A 605 16.83 12.95 -16.39
CA ALA A 605 17.59 12.86 -17.62
C ALA A 605 18.94 12.16 -17.38
N GLN A 606 19.68 12.58 -16.35
CA GLN A 606 20.96 11.97 -15.99
C GLN A 606 20.84 10.48 -15.64
N VAL A 607 19.82 10.10 -14.90
CA VAL A 607 19.60 8.69 -14.52
C VAL A 607 19.24 7.85 -15.74
N LEU A 608 18.43 8.38 -16.66
CA LEU A 608 18.03 7.65 -17.88
C LEU A 608 19.16 7.48 -18.91
N GLU A 609 20.26 8.23 -18.81
CA GLU A 609 21.47 8.06 -19.63
C GLU A 609 22.35 6.90 -19.15
N LEU A 610 22.17 6.41 -17.93
CA LEU A 610 22.96 5.31 -17.39
C LEU A 610 22.67 4.00 -18.15
N SER A 611 23.67 3.11 -18.18
CA SER A 611 23.49 1.75 -18.68
C SER A 611 22.63 0.93 -17.69
N ASP A 612 21.86 -0.02 -18.22
CA ASP A 612 21.10 -1.01 -17.44
C ASP A 612 20.08 -0.43 -16.44
N VAL A 613 19.51 0.72 -16.77
CA VAL A 613 18.42 1.32 -16.00
C VAL A 613 17.20 0.38 -16.01
N PRO A 614 16.66 0.00 -14.84
CA PRO A 614 15.49 -0.86 -14.79
C PRO A 614 14.27 -0.26 -15.46
N TRP A 615 13.42 -1.11 -16.03
CA TRP A 615 12.20 -0.71 -16.74
C TRP A 615 11.30 0.24 -15.95
N TYR A 616 11.15 0.02 -14.62
CA TYR A 616 10.29 0.84 -13.77
C TYR A 616 10.86 2.25 -13.52
N VAL A 617 12.17 2.41 -13.56
CA VAL A 617 12.82 3.74 -13.52
C VAL A 617 12.66 4.46 -14.85
N GLN A 618 12.87 3.72 -15.96
CA GLN A 618 12.66 4.24 -17.31
C GLN A 618 11.23 4.75 -17.49
N GLN A 619 10.25 3.97 -17.04
CA GLN A 619 8.83 4.30 -17.07
C GLN A 619 8.55 5.62 -16.36
N GLN A 620 8.93 5.72 -15.09
CA GLN A 620 8.59 6.88 -14.27
C GLN A 620 9.43 8.12 -14.66
N GLY A 621 10.69 7.94 -15.03
CA GLY A 621 11.54 9.03 -15.52
C GLY A 621 11.03 9.61 -16.83
N SER A 622 10.62 8.77 -17.78
CA SER A 622 10.01 9.23 -19.03
C SER A 622 8.70 9.99 -18.80
N LEU A 623 7.88 9.50 -17.89
CA LEU A 623 6.63 10.15 -17.53
C LEU A 623 6.89 11.53 -16.90
N LEU A 624 7.88 11.63 -15.99
CA LEU A 624 8.28 12.91 -15.39
C LEU A 624 8.79 13.90 -16.43
N LEU A 625 9.71 13.48 -17.31
CA LEU A 625 10.24 14.36 -18.37
C LEU A 625 9.12 14.88 -19.27
N ALA A 626 8.19 14.01 -19.66
CA ALA A 626 7.01 14.42 -20.41
C ALA A 626 6.14 15.42 -19.64
N ALA A 627 5.91 15.19 -18.34
CA ALA A 627 5.18 16.10 -17.46
C ALA A 627 5.80 17.50 -17.44
N LEU A 628 7.11 17.55 -17.35
CA LEU A 628 7.88 18.80 -17.28
C LEU A 628 8.27 19.32 -18.68
N ARG A 629 7.70 18.77 -19.74
CA ARG A 629 7.91 19.19 -21.14
C ARG A 629 9.38 19.13 -21.59
N LYS A 630 10.12 18.19 -21.05
CA LYS A 630 11.51 17.94 -21.44
C LYS A 630 11.57 16.80 -22.45
N PRO A 631 12.48 16.85 -23.42
CA PRO A 631 12.65 15.75 -24.35
C PRO A 631 13.05 14.49 -23.59
N THR A 632 12.42 13.37 -23.94
CA THR A 632 12.84 12.07 -23.43
C THR A 632 14.06 11.61 -24.23
N ILE A 633 15.00 10.97 -23.55
CA ILE A 633 16.22 10.49 -24.18
C ILE A 633 15.89 9.29 -25.07
N ALA A 634 16.32 9.34 -26.32
CA ALA A 634 16.02 8.34 -27.36
C ALA A 634 16.58 6.93 -27.07
N SER A 635 17.33 6.75 -26.00
CA SER A 635 18.06 5.50 -25.72
C SER A 635 17.25 4.43 -24.99
N LEU A 636 15.96 4.65 -24.71
CA LEU A 636 15.10 3.68 -24.04
C LEU A 636 14.82 2.48 -24.97
N ARG A 637 15.81 1.63 -25.10
CA ARG A 637 15.72 0.41 -25.90
C ARG A 637 14.81 -0.60 -25.19
N GLY A 638 13.78 -1.07 -25.90
CA GLY A 638 13.01 -2.23 -25.50
C GLY A 638 11.97 -1.98 -24.42
N SER A 639 11.45 -0.77 -24.25
CA SER A 639 10.27 -0.57 -23.41
C SER A 639 9.12 -1.45 -23.93
N GLU A 640 8.78 -2.48 -23.21
CA GLU A 640 7.62 -3.34 -23.48
C GLU A 640 6.31 -2.62 -23.13
N LEU A 641 6.40 -1.43 -22.54
CA LEU A 641 5.30 -0.60 -22.11
C LEU A 641 4.82 0.25 -23.29
N ARG A 642 3.78 -0.24 -23.96
CA ARG A 642 3.22 0.37 -25.18
C ARG A 642 2.98 1.87 -25.03
N PHE A 643 2.32 2.27 -23.97
CA PHE A 643 1.95 3.67 -23.76
C PHE A 643 3.15 4.58 -23.51
N HIS A 644 4.16 4.10 -22.81
CA HIS A 644 5.39 4.87 -22.60
C HIS A 644 6.22 5.00 -23.88
N ARG A 645 6.22 4.00 -24.76
CA ARG A 645 6.86 4.12 -26.10
C ARG A 645 6.16 5.18 -26.94
N VAL A 646 4.83 5.19 -26.93
CA VAL A 646 4.05 6.19 -27.64
C VAL A 646 4.35 7.59 -27.09
N LEU A 647 4.39 7.75 -25.77
CA LEU A 647 4.72 9.00 -25.12
C LEU A 647 6.13 9.50 -25.52
N GLN A 648 7.12 8.61 -25.49
CA GLN A 648 8.49 8.94 -25.90
C GLN A 648 8.56 9.35 -27.36
N SER A 649 7.94 8.59 -28.25
CA SER A 649 7.88 8.89 -29.67
C SER A 649 7.25 10.26 -29.93
N PHE A 650 6.17 10.55 -29.23
CA PHE A 650 5.47 11.83 -29.30
C PHE A 650 6.32 13.01 -28.84
N VAL A 651 7.01 12.88 -27.69
CA VAL A 651 7.85 13.95 -27.14
C VAL A 651 9.14 14.15 -27.95
N SER A 652 9.74 13.06 -28.44
CA SER A 652 11.01 13.11 -29.21
C SER A 652 10.83 13.56 -30.65
N SER A 653 9.70 13.28 -31.27
CA SER A 653 9.44 13.57 -32.67
C SER A 653 7.98 13.97 -32.93
N PRO A 654 7.54 15.13 -32.41
CA PRO A 654 6.16 15.55 -32.56
C PRO A 654 5.72 15.78 -34.02
N SER A 655 6.68 15.80 -34.94
CA SER A 655 6.44 16.02 -36.37
C SER A 655 6.36 14.75 -37.20
N SER A 656 6.63 13.57 -36.65
CA SER A 656 6.56 12.33 -37.39
C SER A 656 5.10 12.06 -37.76
N GLY A 657 4.78 12.05 -39.04
CA GLY A 657 3.45 11.77 -39.58
C GLY A 657 3.05 10.30 -39.43
N GLN A 658 3.45 9.66 -38.34
CA GLN A 658 3.09 8.28 -38.06
C GLN A 658 1.64 8.26 -37.66
N GLU A 659 0.82 7.49 -38.35
CA GLU A 659 -0.55 7.22 -37.97
C GLU A 659 -0.53 6.48 -36.63
N MET A 660 -1.04 7.13 -35.60
CA MET A 660 -1.23 6.53 -34.27
C MET A 660 -2.58 5.83 -34.21
N SER A 661 -2.68 4.80 -33.40
CA SER A 661 -3.97 4.18 -33.13
C SER A 661 -4.85 5.11 -32.28
N THR A 662 -6.16 4.92 -32.37
CA THR A 662 -7.15 5.63 -31.55
C THR A 662 -6.82 5.63 -30.06
N GLU A 663 -6.31 4.49 -29.54
CA GLU A 663 -5.92 4.34 -28.17
C GLU A 663 -4.64 5.13 -27.82
N GLU A 664 -3.72 5.24 -28.75
CA GLU A 664 -2.50 6.03 -28.60
C GLU A 664 -2.80 7.53 -28.54
N ASP A 665 -3.72 8.01 -29.35
CA ASP A 665 -4.20 9.40 -29.31
C ASP A 665 -4.88 9.72 -27.97
N LEU A 666 -5.68 8.79 -27.44
CA LEU A 666 -6.29 8.92 -26.12
C LEU A 666 -5.24 8.99 -25.00
N VAL A 667 -4.22 8.14 -25.05
CA VAL A 667 -3.14 8.15 -24.04
C VAL A 667 -2.39 9.48 -24.05
N ILE A 668 -2.08 10.03 -25.21
CA ILE A 668 -1.41 11.32 -25.34
C ILE A 668 -2.30 12.44 -24.78
N SER A 669 -3.60 12.39 -25.06
CA SER A 669 -4.58 13.34 -24.51
C SER A 669 -4.65 13.28 -22.97
N LEU A 670 -4.62 12.07 -22.42
CA LEU A 670 -4.61 11.86 -20.97
C LEU A 670 -3.33 12.32 -20.30
N VAL A 671 -2.18 12.13 -20.93
CA VAL A 671 -0.90 12.60 -20.40
C VAL A 671 -0.94 14.10 -20.18
N GLY A 672 -1.38 14.86 -21.16
CA GLY A 672 -1.54 16.31 -20.99
C GLY A 672 -2.40 16.68 -19.79
N HIS A 673 -3.45 15.91 -19.54
CA HIS A 673 -4.35 16.15 -18.42
C HIS A 673 -3.76 15.78 -17.05
N GLN A 674 -3.17 14.58 -16.91
CA GLN A 674 -2.62 14.10 -15.65
C GLN A 674 -1.45 14.91 -15.13
N LEU A 675 -0.61 15.33 -16.06
CA LEU A 675 0.68 15.92 -15.77
C LEU A 675 0.58 17.42 -15.52
N LEU A 676 -0.51 18.01 -15.91
CA LEU A 676 -0.81 19.43 -15.72
C LEU A 676 -2.18 19.53 -15.07
N ARG A 677 -2.25 19.46 -13.75
CA ARG A 677 -3.48 19.76 -13.00
C ARG A 677 -3.97 21.18 -13.28
N ASP A 678 -3.12 22.00 -13.84
CA ASP A 678 -3.47 23.29 -14.39
C ASP A 678 -4.19 23.11 -15.73
N VAL A 679 -5.48 22.91 -15.63
CA VAL A 679 -6.40 22.69 -16.75
C VAL A 679 -6.35 23.81 -17.81
N PRO A 680 -6.18 25.10 -17.50
CA PRO A 680 -5.99 26.13 -18.51
C PRO A 680 -4.82 25.88 -19.46
N HIS A 681 -3.79 25.18 -19.04
CA HIS A 681 -2.59 24.94 -19.84
C HIS A 681 -2.57 23.60 -20.56
N TYR A 682 -3.60 22.74 -20.42
CA TYR A 682 -3.67 21.47 -21.12
C TYR A 682 -3.54 21.62 -22.65
N ILE A 683 -4.30 22.51 -23.28
CA ILE A 683 -4.20 22.79 -24.71
C ILE A 683 -2.86 23.45 -25.04
N SER A 684 -2.37 24.36 -24.18
CA SER A 684 -1.06 24.98 -24.36
C SER A 684 0.07 23.98 -24.28
N TRP A 685 -0.07 22.96 -23.41
CA TRP A 685 0.90 21.89 -23.33
C TRP A 685 0.98 21.09 -24.63
N PHE A 686 -0.15 20.68 -25.19
CA PHE A 686 -0.20 20.06 -26.52
C PHE A 686 0.36 20.98 -27.59
N GLN A 687 0.00 22.23 -27.61
CA GLN A 687 0.52 23.22 -28.54
C GLN A 687 2.04 23.32 -28.51
N ARG A 688 2.66 23.24 -27.37
CA ARG A 688 4.13 23.30 -27.26
C ARG A 688 4.83 22.07 -27.81
N PHE A 689 4.22 20.90 -27.68
CA PHE A 689 4.80 19.66 -28.20
C PHE A 689 4.51 19.43 -29.67
N CYS A 690 3.43 19.98 -30.21
CA CYS A 690 2.95 19.77 -31.54
C CYS A 690 3.12 21.00 -32.42
N VAL A 691 4.30 21.62 -32.42
CA VAL A 691 4.56 22.86 -33.18
C VAL A 691 4.23 22.70 -34.66
N GLY A 692 3.24 23.47 -35.14
CA GLY A 692 2.78 23.47 -36.52
C GLY A 692 1.73 22.41 -36.86
N LYS A 693 1.41 21.48 -35.96
CA LYS A 693 0.40 20.40 -36.18
C LYS A 693 -0.60 20.25 -35.07
N GLU A 694 -0.60 21.13 -34.08
CA GLU A 694 -1.42 21.05 -32.86
C GLU A 694 -2.91 20.96 -33.14
N LYS A 695 -3.40 21.79 -34.05
CA LYS A 695 -4.84 21.85 -34.36
C LYS A 695 -5.38 20.54 -34.91
N PRO A 696 -4.78 19.95 -35.95
CA PRO A 696 -5.21 18.64 -36.44
C PRO A 696 -5.14 17.54 -35.37
N PHE A 697 -4.08 17.52 -34.57
CA PHE A 697 -3.89 16.53 -33.52
C PHE A 697 -4.96 16.65 -32.43
N ILE A 698 -5.17 17.85 -31.87
CA ILE A 698 -6.20 18.10 -30.86
C ILE A 698 -7.60 17.75 -31.40
N SER A 699 -7.87 18.11 -32.66
CA SER A 699 -9.14 17.78 -33.31
C SER A 699 -9.32 16.26 -33.45
N HIS A 700 -8.24 15.55 -33.76
CA HIS A 700 -8.27 14.09 -33.85
C HIS A 700 -8.50 13.44 -32.50
N ALA A 701 -7.78 13.85 -31.45
CA ALA A 701 -7.99 13.36 -30.09
C ALA A 701 -9.44 13.57 -29.60
N TRP A 702 -10.01 14.73 -29.86
CA TRP A 702 -11.44 15.01 -29.55
C TRP A 702 -12.39 14.12 -30.34
N LYS A 703 -12.12 13.87 -31.61
CA LYS A 703 -12.90 12.96 -32.43
C LYS A 703 -12.89 11.55 -31.87
N VAL A 704 -11.72 11.07 -31.49
CA VAL A 704 -11.54 9.76 -30.87
C VAL A 704 -12.35 9.65 -29.55
N ILE A 705 -12.27 10.65 -28.69
CA ILE A 705 -13.06 10.66 -27.45
C ILE A 705 -14.57 10.65 -27.74
N ALA A 706 -15.01 11.39 -28.74
CA ALA A 706 -16.41 11.43 -29.15
C ALA A 706 -16.92 10.07 -29.66
N GLU A 707 -16.08 9.35 -30.39
CA GLU A 707 -16.42 8.05 -30.97
C GLU A 707 -16.37 6.91 -29.93
N THR A 708 -15.36 6.92 -29.05
CA THR A 708 -15.15 5.85 -28.08
C THR A 708 -15.92 6.03 -26.77
N SER A 709 -16.22 7.27 -26.42
CA SER A 709 -16.88 7.62 -25.14
C SER A 709 -17.78 8.85 -25.31
N PRO A 710 -18.90 8.74 -26.05
CA PRO A 710 -19.75 9.86 -26.39
C PRO A 710 -20.31 10.61 -25.18
N ASP A 711 -20.58 9.92 -24.08
CA ASP A 711 -21.05 10.54 -22.84
C ASP A 711 -19.98 11.37 -22.16
N LEU A 712 -18.74 10.85 -22.11
CA LEU A 712 -17.58 11.59 -21.63
C LEU A 712 -17.30 12.81 -22.50
N PHE A 713 -17.41 12.65 -23.83
CA PHE A 713 -17.27 13.76 -24.78
C PHE A 713 -18.29 14.86 -24.54
N ALA A 714 -19.55 14.50 -24.28
CA ALA A 714 -20.61 15.47 -23.99
C ALA A 714 -20.30 16.29 -22.73
N GLU A 715 -19.85 15.64 -21.65
CA GLU A 715 -19.43 16.32 -20.40
C GLU A 715 -18.21 17.22 -20.60
N ILE A 716 -17.20 16.73 -21.30
CA ILE A 716 -16.00 17.51 -21.63
C ILE A 716 -16.39 18.75 -22.46
N SER A 717 -17.29 18.59 -23.42
CA SER A 717 -17.76 19.68 -24.26
C SER A 717 -18.49 20.77 -23.46
N VAL A 718 -19.24 20.41 -22.43
CA VAL A 718 -19.85 21.35 -21.49
C VAL A 718 -18.78 22.04 -20.65
N SER A 719 -17.84 21.31 -20.11
CA SER A 719 -16.72 21.84 -19.31
C SER A 719 -15.83 22.78 -20.11
N LYS A 720 -15.65 22.52 -21.41
CA LYS A 720 -14.90 23.39 -22.33
C LYS A 720 -15.48 24.80 -22.42
N ARG A 721 -16.80 24.97 -22.26
CA ARG A 721 -17.43 26.29 -22.22
C ARG A 721 -17.13 27.05 -20.95
N ALA A 722 -16.79 26.35 -19.86
CA ALA A 722 -16.47 26.93 -18.56
C ALA A 722 -14.94 27.10 -18.33
N GLY A 723 -14.10 26.72 -19.32
CA GLY A 723 -12.67 26.89 -19.24
C GLY A 723 -11.86 25.72 -19.78
N MET A 724 -11.93 24.48 -19.27
CA MET A 724 -11.11 23.40 -19.79
C MET A 724 -11.60 22.01 -19.38
N PRO A 725 -11.49 21.00 -20.26
CA PRO A 725 -11.93 19.65 -19.94
C PRO A 725 -10.96 18.98 -18.98
N ASN A 726 -11.49 18.50 -17.87
CA ASN A 726 -10.77 17.66 -16.94
C ASN A 726 -11.21 16.19 -17.14
N LEU A 727 -10.45 15.45 -17.93
CA LEU A 727 -10.77 14.06 -18.28
C LEU A 727 -10.83 13.14 -17.04
N ALA A 728 -9.93 13.32 -16.09
CA ALA A 728 -9.94 12.51 -14.89
C ALA A 728 -11.12 12.87 -13.96
N ALA A 729 -11.54 14.13 -13.93
CA ALA A 729 -12.74 14.51 -13.21
C ALA A 729 -14.03 14.03 -13.88
N CYS A 730 -14.03 13.87 -15.20
CA CYS A 730 -15.17 13.33 -15.94
C CYS A 730 -15.29 11.81 -15.82
N ALA A 731 -14.18 11.08 -15.63
CA ALA A 731 -14.19 9.63 -15.55
C ALA A 731 -15.13 9.06 -14.45
N PRO A 732 -15.18 9.61 -13.22
CA PRO A 732 -16.14 9.18 -12.20
C PRO A 732 -17.60 9.36 -12.62
N LYS A 733 -17.93 10.48 -13.29
CA LYS A 733 -19.29 10.75 -13.78
C LYS A 733 -19.66 9.82 -14.92
N TYR A 734 -18.74 9.56 -15.82
CA TYR A 734 -18.91 8.57 -16.89
C TYR A 734 -19.17 7.19 -16.31
N LEU A 735 -18.38 6.77 -15.32
CA LEU A 735 -18.55 5.51 -14.63
C LEU A 735 -19.89 5.43 -13.89
N ALA A 736 -20.28 6.50 -13.21
CA ALA A 736 -21.58 6.59 -12.54
C ALA A 736 -22.74 6.45 -13.54
N LYS A 737 -22.67 7.15 -14.68
CA LYS A 737 -23.68 7.07 -15.73
C LYS A 737 -23.76 5.68 -16.37
N TYR A 738 -22.63 5.07 -16.65
CA TYR A 738 -22.54 3.70 -17.13
C TYR A 738 -23.18 2.71 -16.15
N SER A 739 -22.91 2.88 -14.86
CA SER A 739 -23.48 2.06 -13.81
C SER A 739 -24.94 2.34 -13.52
N ALA A 740 -25.38 3.60 -13.61
CA ALA A 740 -26.76 4.01 -13.34
C ALA A 740 -27.78 3.40 -14.31
N ALA A 741 -27.36 3.03 -15.51
CA ALA A 741 -28.22 2.27 -16.43
C ALA A 741 -28.61 0.89 -15.88
N LYS A 742 -27.85 0.36 -14.93
CA LYS A 742 -28.02 -0.97 -14.36
C LYS A 742 -28.04 -0.99 -12.83
N TRP A 743 -27.63 0.10 -12.17
CA TRP A 743 -27.37 0.13 -10.75
C TRP A 743 -27.26 1.56 -10.23
N VAL A 744 -27.89 1.88 -9.14
CA VAL A 744 -28.08 3.24 -8.68
C VAL A 744 -27.20 3.59 -7.49
N ASP A 745 -26.83 4.86 -7.44
CA ASP A 745 -26.41 5.66 -6.27
C ASP A 745 -25.25 5.18 -5.41
N GLY A 746 -24.51 4.15 -5.79
CA GLY A 746 -23.33 3.71 -5.04
C GLY A 746 -21.99 4.34 -5.44
N PHE A 747 -22.00 5.17 -6.50
CA PHE A 747 -20.76 5.67 -7.09
C PHE A 747 -20.39 7.12 -6.74
N THR A 748 -21.27 7.83 -6.07
CA THR A 748 -21.01 9.21 -5.60
C THR A 748 -20.38 9.26 -4.24
#